data_b078fc97bbc57bb265e1a9dbb1f527ba
#
_entry.id   b078fc97bbc57bb265e1a9dbb1f527ba
#
_cell.length_a   1.000
_cell.length_b   1.000
_cell.length_c   1.000
_cell.angle_alpha   90.00
_cell.angle_beta   90.00
_cell.angle_gamma   90.00
#
_symmetry.space_group_name_H-M   'P 1'
#
loop_
_entity.id
_entity.type
_entity.pdbx_description
1 polymer ?
#
loop_
_entity_poly.entity_id
_entity_poly.type
_entity_poly.pdbx_seq_one_letter_code
_entity_poly.pdbx_strand_id
1 'polypeptide(L)'
;MKRWGDLSEDAADHLAAESVLDHAEMAVVVTDRFSNLLYWNPFAEKLFGRPGKSVASDSSVLSLGILEKDHPLAIELARHVLKGGVWEGTFDVRRGDGTIVYVRAQAVPLRHSSGSVTGIVITAREALRSNEREKDRFGLLERIGERLAGSLYVEETLKRVAEMLVPQFADHCFIELMEGDRLVRRVSQHVQGWTPPPGTWKPVGAEIRYPPGHYADVAMRRQETILVEDFSANSFPAPSENSAKLCGEVGMTSAIVAPLCVRGETLGQMYLGLSNLTDRRSPHYDAFDRDFVGAIATRVALAIDNALLFEEERHTAESFQKHLLPRALPKLDGLQIAVRYYPAAPLASHGQGIQTQVGGDWYDVIPLSAGRVGIVIGDVEGRGARAAAIMGQLRAALRAFAQDDKSPADILARLDEWTRIIATPEKDDNGADISVPPIVTCQYLVYDAWSRTLSFANAGHAPPLLLVDGQCVELDIEEVGQPLGVRAKGLHADLVYKEQTRVLPPGAALLLYTDGLVDRRPNRDGQMPSDEETLGVLCEKLAKYADAEVERVADAATVAVPGEIDDDMAILVVRSSQADLDVEERTFPAQPIMVGEARRMASEAFDAWNVPEERGELACLLVSEVVTNVVLHAASASVPRRELTVDGPLPFDESWDVPGFEDEVLGEKEFTLRLRRGDEAVWVEVFDQDLRLPRIRSAGENDEGGRGLYLVDQLARRWGSRPTREGKAVWFEIPTRSR
;
A
#
# COMPACT_ATOMS: atom_id res chain seq x y z
N MET A 1 -63.09 -42.47 31.22
CA MET A 1 -62.63 -41.17 31.74
C MET A 1 -63.20 -41.09 33.18
N LYS A 2 -62.37 -41.30 34.19
CA LYS A 2 -62.70 -40.77 35.53
C LYS A 2 -62.39 -39.28 35.42
N ARG A 3 -63.44 -38.47 35.47
CA ARG A 3 -63.30 -37.03 35.59
C ARG A 3 -62.56 -36.66 36.88
N TRP A 4 -61.92 -35.57 36.98
CA TRP A 4 -61.26 -34.92 38.13
C TRP A 4 -62.10 -34.98 39.45
N GLY A 5 -63.15 -35.75 39.51
CA GLY A 5 -64.24 -35.71 40.45
C GLY A 5 -64.03 -36.30 41.84
N ASP A 6 -62.77 -36.65 42.23
CA ASP A 6 -62.54 -37.17 43.61
C ASP A 6 -61.66 -36.22 44.46
N LEU A 7 -61.49 -34.91 43.99
CA LEU A 7 -60.93 -33.87 44.81
C LEU A 7 -62.02 -32.86 45.07
N SER A 8 -62.71 -33.01 46.21
CA SER A 8 -63.81 -32.18 46.68
C SER A 8 -63.43 -30.70 46.74
N GLU A 9 -64.39 -29.85 46.34
CA GLU A 9 -64.62 -28.42 46.49
C GLU A 9 -64.46 -27.60 45.21
N ASP A 10 -65.60 -27.02 44.81
CA ASP A 10 -65.92 -26.07 43.75
C ASP A 10 -66.02 -26.60 42.30
N ALA A 11 -67.18 -27.22 42.04
CA ALA A 11 -67.59 -27.64 40.68
C ALA A 11 -67.73 -26.48 39.69
N ALA A 12 -67.82 -25.25 40.14
CA ALA A 12 -67.84 -24.06 39.31
C ALA A 12 -66.45 -23.63 38.83
N ASP A 13 -65.42 -23.72 39.69
CA ASP A 13 -64.05 -23.39 39.35
C ASP A 13 -63.38 -24.42 38.43
N HIS A 14 -63.79 -25.71 38.60
CA HIS A 14 -63.33 -26.73 37.67
C HIS A 14 -63.91 -26.61 36.25
N LEU A 15 -65.22 -26.28 36.12
CA LEU A 15 -65.84 -25.99 34.81
C LEU A 15 -65.26 -24.77 34.14
N ALA A 16 -64.89 -23.74 34.89
CA ALA A 16 -64.22 -22.54 34.34
C ALA A 16 -62.80 -22.90 33.86
N ALA A 17 -62.01 -23.65 34.64
CA ALA A 17 -60.62 -24.03 34.26
C ALA A 17 -60.60 -24.94 33.02
N GLU A 18 -61.50 -25.96 32.97
CA GLU A 18 -61.58 -26.78 31.77
C GLU A 18 -62.04 -26.03 30.54
N SER A 19 -62.94 -25.06 30.64
CA SER A 19 -63.35 -24.21 29.54
C SER A 19 -62.21 -23.32 29.02
N VAL A 20 -61.37 -22.80 29.86
CA VAL A 20 -60.18 -22.00 29.45
C VAL A 20 -59.15 -22.85 28.69
N LEU A 21 -58.91 -24.05 29.18
CA LEU A 21 -57.94 -24.98 28.56
C LEU A 21 -58.50 -25.56 27.23
N ASP A 22 -59.78 -25.74 27.10
CA ASP A 22 -60.45 -26.22 25.88
C ASP A 22 -60.43 -25.17 24.74
N HIS A 23 -60.37 -23.88 25.08
CA HIS A 23 -60.29 -22.78 24.13
C HIS A 23 -58.84 -22.28 23.86
N ALA A 24 -57.85 -22.92 24.50
CA ALA A 24 -56.44 -22.56 24.26
C ALA A 24 -56.02 -22.93 22.83
N GLU A 25 -55.43 -21.97 22.10
CA GLU A 25 -54.87 -22.17 20.73
C GLU A 25 -53.53 -22.93 20.74
N MET A 26 -53.40 -23.89 21.65
CA MET A 26 -52.26 -24.82 21.79
C MET A 26 -52.72 -26.15 22.36
N ALA A 27 -52.01 -27.19 22.03
CA ALA A 27 -52.26 -28.48 22.63
C ALA A 27 -51.90 -28.44 24.12
N VAL A 28 -52.82 -28.84 24.97
CA VAL A 28 -52.62 -28.97 26.41
C VAL A 28 -52.85 -30.42 26.80
N VAL A 29 -51.82 -31.02 27.40
CA VAL A 29 -51.83 -32.42 27.87
C VAL A 29 -51.46 -32.45 29.34
N VAL A 30 -52.22 -33.06 30.19
CA VAL A 30 -51.90 -33.21 31.60
C VAL A 30 -51.81 -34.70 31.96
N THR A 31 -50.74 -35.05 32.68
CA THR A 31 -50.58 -36.47 33.15
C THR A 31 -50.33 -36.46 34.66
N ASP A 32 -50.60 -37.65 35.26
CA ASP A 32 -50.23 -37.95 36.64
C ASP A 32 -48.68 -38.22 36.74
N ARG A 33 -48.21 -38.50 37.94
CA ARG A 33 -46.83 -38.90 38.26
C ARG A 33 -46.39 -40.23 37.62
N PHE A 34 -47.30 -41.03 37.16
CA PHE A 34 -47.10 -42.34 36.51
C PHE A 34 -47.20 -42.22 34.99
N SER A 35 -47.35 -41.00 34.48
CA SER A 35 -47.54 -40.69 33.06
C SER A 35 -48.87 -41.09 32.49
N ASN A 36 -49.90 -41.38 33.32
CA ASN A 36 -51.23 -41.59 32.85
C ASN A 36 -51.90 -40.29 32.44
N LEU A 37 -52.67 -40.31 31.38
CA LEU A 37 -53.32 -39.10 30.82
C LEU A 37 -54.47 -38.65 31.76
N LEU A 38 -54.42 -37.45 32.26
CA LEU A 38 -55.46 -36.83 33.06
C LEU A 38 -56.36 -35.88 32.25
N TYR A 39 -55.77 -35.16 31.34
CA TYR A 39 -56.47 -34.15 30.51
C TYR A 39 -55.88 -34.07 29.12
N TRP A 40 -56.73 -33.83 28.11
CA TRP A 40 -56.34 -33.67 26.70
C TRP A 40 -57.37 -32.77 26.03
N ASN A 41 -56.95 -31.56 25.65
CA ASN A 41 -57.83 -30.56 25.09
C ASN A 41 -58.13 -30.79 23.58
N PRO A 42 -59.18 -30.15 23.02
CA PRO A 42 -59.55 -30.28 21.59
C PRO A 42 -58.44 -29.93 20.62
N PHE A 43 -57.54 -28.97 20.98
CA PHE A 43 -56.43 -28.63 20.14
C PHE A 43 -55.35 -29.73 20.09
N ALA A 44 -55.15 -30.44 21.19
CA ALA A 44 -54.27 -31.60 21.21
C ALA A 44 -54.85 -32.74 20.34
N GLU A 45 -56.19 -32.95 20.33
CA GLU A 45 -56.85 -33.94 19.43
C GLU A 45 -56.54 -33.56 17.95
N LYS A 46 -56.61 -32.27 17.60
CA LYS A 46 -56.33 -31.75 16.25
C LYS A 46 -54.85 -31.85 15.90
N LEU A 47 -53.94 -31.46 16.81
CA LEU A 47 -52.50 -31.45 16.59
C LEU A 47 -51.92 -32.84 16.40
N PHE A 48 -52.34 -33.81 17.27
CA PHE A 48 -51.83 -35.18 17.25
C PHE A 48 -52.64 -36.12 16.39
N GLY A 49 -53.82 -35.69 15.89
CA GLY A 49 -54.72 -36.53 15.08
C GLY A 49 -55.24 -37.72 15.80
N ARG A 50 -55.44 -37.64 17.12
CA ARG A 50 -55.93 -38.71 17.98
C ARG A 50 -56.98 -38.20 18.93
N PRO A 51 -58.21 -38.83 18.95
CA PRO A 51 -59.25 -38.49 19.93
C PRO A 51 -58.82 -38.82 21.36
N GLY A 52 -59.06 -37.90 22.30
CA GLY A 52 -58.69 -38.11 23.71
C GLY A 52 -59.20 -39.42 24.32
N LYS A 53 -60.36 -39.92 23.86
CA LYS A 53 -60.89 -41.21 24.28
C LYS A 53 -60.02 -42.42 23.85
N SER A 54 -59.34 -42.34 22.73
CA SER A 54 -58.45 -43.41 22.24
C SER A 54 -57.10 -43.43 22.92
N VAL A 55 -56.64 -42.25 23.37
CA VAL A 55 -55.32 -42.05 24.04
C VAL A 55 -55.41 -42.44 25.52
N ALA A 56 -56.61 -42.32 26.14
CA ALA A 56 -56.85 -42.69 27.54
C ALA A 56 -56.77 -44.20 27.80
N SER A 57 -56.87 -45.03 26.77
CA SER A 57 -56.75 -46.53 26.89
C SER A 57 -55.25 -46.97 26.82
N ASP A 58 -54.35 -46.13 26.33
CA ASP A 58 -52.90 -46.38 26.22
C ASP A 58 -52.17 -45.57 27.30
N SER A 59 -51.86 -46.25 28.39
CA SER A 59 -51.42 -45.63 29.66
C SER A 59 -50.06 -44.93 29.70
N SER A 60 -49.54 -44.44 28.59
CA SER A 60 -48.20 -43.81 28.59
C SER A 60 -48.11 -42.56 27.70
N VAL A 61 -47.41 -41.49 28.17
CA VAL A 61 -47.11 -40.32 27.39
C VAL A 61 -46.35 -40.69 26.10
N LEU A 62 -45.65 -41.80 26.06
CA LEU A 62 -44.98 -42.33 24.87
C LEU A 62 -45.96 -42.68 23.75
N SER A 63 -47.23 -42.93 24.08
CA SER A 63 -48.32 -43.15 23.12
C SER A 63 -48.79 -41.89 22.41
N LEU A 64 -48.24 -40.71 22.79
CA LEU A 64 -48.46 -39.39 22.12
C LEU A 64 -47.87 -39.31 20.71
N GLY A 65 -47.28 -40.41 20.19
CA GLY A 65 -46.71 -40.46 18.85
C GLY A 65 -45.26 -40.00 18.77
N ILE A 66 -44.56 -39.86 19.91
CA ILE A 66 -43.10 -39.61 19.93
C ILE A 66 -42.44 -40.82 19.24
N LEU A 67 -41.46 -40.49 18.34
CA LEU A 67 -40.77 -41.53 17.59
C LEU A 67 -39.93 -42.41 18.53
N GLU A 68 -39.84 -43.72 18.25
CA GLU A 68 -39.12 -44.71 19.10
C GLU A 68 -37.67 -44.27 19.43
N LYS A 69 -37.00 -43.62 18.49
CA LYS A 69 -35.62 -43.08 18.68
C LYS A 69 -35.54 -42.03 19.79
N ASP A 70 -36.62 -41.29 20.06
CA ASP A 70 -36.68 -40.18 21.03
C ASP A 70 -37.29 -40.62 22.38
N HIS A 71 -37.75 -41.87 22.53
CA HIS A 71 -38.32 -42.42 23.78
C HIS A 71 -37.37 -42.32 24.98
N PRO A 72 -36.04 -42.63 24.87
CA PRO A 72 -35.12 -42.50 26.01
C PRO A 72 -35.06 -41.09 26.53
N LEU A 73 -35.00 -40.12 25.62
CA LEU A 73 -34.94 -38.68 25.94
C LEU A 73 -36.26 -38.23 26.59
N ALA A 74 -37.42 -38.64 26.06
CA ALA A 74 -38.72 -38.28 26.62
C ALA A 74 -38.91 -38.81 28.06
N ILE A 75 -38.42 -40.02 28.36
CA ILE A 75 -38.43 -40.59 29.73
C ILE A 75 -37.52 -39.80 30.68
N GLU A 76 -36.35 -39.41 30.22
CA GLU A 76 -35.42 -38.60 31.03
C GLU A 76 -35.99 -37.22 31.35
N LEU A 77 -36.61 -36.58 30.37
CA LEU A 77 -37.26 -35.27 30.51
C LEU A 77 -38.46 -35.34 31.45
N ALA A 78 -39.32 -36.37 31.34
CA ALA A 78 -40.42 -36.57 32.27
C ALA A 78 -39.92 -36.72 33.71
N ARG A 79 -38.83 -37.45 33.92
CA ARG A 79 -38.17 -37.60 35.22
C ARG A 79 -37.62 -36.30 35.77
N HIS A 80 -37.04 -35.46 34.91
CA HIS A 80 -36.57 -34.14 35.27
C HIS A 80 -37.70 -33.23 35.77
N VAL A 81 -38.83 -33.19 35.00
CA VAL A 81 -39.97 -32.35 35.35
C VAL A 81 -40.66 -32.85 36.64
N LEU A 82 -40.76 -34.15 36.87
CA LEU A 82 -41.30 -34.70 38.12
C LEU A 82 -40.45 -34.40 39.35
N LYS A 83 -39.17 -34.07 39.19
CA LYS A 83 -38.29 -33.55 40.25
C LYS A 83 -38.44 -32.04 40.48
N GLY A 84 -39.37 -31.39 39.76
CA GLY A 84 -39.66 -29.96 39.91
C GLY A 84 -38.96 -29.06 38.90
N GLY A 85 -38.20 -29.59 37.93
CA GLY A 85 -37.63 -28.86 36.82
C GLY A 85 -38.68 -28.47 35.79
N VAL A 86 -38.29 -27.56 34.87
CA VAL A 86 -39.06 -27.15 33.69
C VAL A 86 -38.26 -27.55 32.46
N TRP A 87 -38.97 -28.02 31.43
CA TRP A 87 -38.34 -28.37 30.17
C TRP A 87 -39.04 -27.68 29.00
N GLU A 88 -38.26 -27.22 28.00
CA GLU A 88 -38.77 -26.73 26.73
C GLU A 88 -37.88 -27.30 25.60
N GLY A 89 -38.51 -27.74 24.49
CA GLY A 89 -37.78 -28.30 23.36
C GLY A 89 -38.69 -28.68 22.22
N THR A 90 -38.13 -29.38 21.25
CA THR A 90 -38.81 -29.76 20.03
C THR A 90 -38.70 -31.28 19.81
N PHE A 91 -39.79 -31.91 19.30
CA PHE A 91 -39.85 -33.33 18.94
C PHE A 91 -40.49 -33.54 17.59
N ASP A 92 -40.07 -34.62 16.92
CA ASP A 92 -40.82 -35.21 15.83
C ASP A 92 -41.93 -36.11 16.42
N VAL A 93 -43.18 -35.82 16.08
CA VAL A 93 -44.34 -36.58 16.55
C VAL A 93 -45.09 -37.17 15.36
N ARG A 94 -45.44 -38.45 15.44
CA ARG A 94 -46.26 -39.12 14.44
C ARG A 94 -47.73 -38.94 14.78
N ARG A 95 -48.50 -38.30 13.91
CA ARG A 95 -49.98 -38.19 14.04
C ARG A 95 -50.66 -39.52 13.89
N GLY A 96 -51.94 -39.56 14.29
CA GLY A 96 -52.77 -40.77 14.15
C GLY A 96 -52.99 -41.28 12.72
N ASP A 97 -52.82 -40.40 11.71
CA ASP A 97 -52.83 -40.67 10.27
C ASP A 97 -51.48 -41.14 9.71
N GLY A 98 -50.45 -41.25 10.55
CA GLY A 98 -49.08 -41.61 10.16
C GLY A 98 -48.18 -40.48 9.73
N THR A 99 -48.68 -39.28 9.54
CA THR A 99 -47.86 -38.10 9.19
C THR A 99 -46.96 -37.70 10.36
N ILE A 100 -45.74 -37.23 10.06
CA ILE A 100 -44.78 -36.72 11.05
C ILE A 100 -44.83 -35.19 11.06
N VAL A 101 -45.06 -34.62 12.25
CA VAL A 101 -45.07 -33.18 12.49
C VAL A 101 -43.99 -32.81 13.50
N TYR A 102 -43.40 -31.65 13.30
CA TYR A 102 -42.42 -31.11 14.21
C TYR A 102 -43.13 -30.22 15.24
N VAL A 103 -42.96 -30.56 16.51
CA VAL A 103 -43.74 -29.97 17.61
C VAL A 103 -42.77 -29.30 18.59
N ARG A 104 -43.01 -28.03 18.92
CA ARG A 104 -42.38 -27.35 20.06
C ARG A 104 -43.25 -27.58 21.29
N ALA A 105 -42.66 -28.15 22.31
CA ALA A 105 -43.35 -28.47 23.55
C ALA A 105 -42.64 -27.89 24.76
N GLN A 106 -43.41 -27.48 25.75
CA GLN A 106 -42.96 -27.11 27.08
C GLN A 106 -43.61 -28.00 28.11
N ALA A 107 -42.82 -28.54 29.04
CA ALA A 107 -43.31 -29.38 30.13
C ALA A 107 -43.01 -28.76 31.48
N VAL A 108 -44.03 -28.60 32.32
CA VAL A 108 -43.93 -28.00 33.66
C VAL A 108 -44.54 -28.93 34.69
N PRO A 109 -44.05 -28.91 35.96
CA PRO A 109 -44.61 -29.75 37.00
C PRO A 109 -46.03 -29.31 37.40
N LEU A 110 -46.99 -30.25 37.44
CA LEU A 110 -48.29 -30.04 38.07
C LEU A 110 -48.11 -30.13 39.57
N ARG A 111 -48.50 -29.11 40.32
CA ARG A 111 -48.33 -29.06 41.76
C ARG A 111 -49.66 -29.08 42.50
N HIS A 112 -49.69 -29.81 43.57
CA HIS A 112 -50.80 -29.76 44.53
C HIS A 112 -50.69 -28.46 45.41
N SER A 113 -51.76 -28.10 46.06
CA SER A 113 -51.80 -26.94 46.98
C SER A 113 -50.76 -27.04 48.12
N SER A 114 -50.35 -28.29 48.49
CA SER A 114 -49.22 -28.53 49.42
C SER A 114 -47.82 -28.31 48.83
N GLY A 115 -47.69 -27.94 47.52
CA GLY A 115 -46.43 -27.76 46.84
C GLY A 115 -45.81 -29.05 46.27
N SER A 116 -46.35 -30.23 46.59
CA SER A 116 -45.84 -31.48 46.03
C SER A 116 -46.18 -31.65 44.54
N VAL A 117 -45.27 -32.24 43.77
CA VAL A 117 -45.49 -32.51 42.34
C VAL A 117 -46.31 -33.72 42.16
N THR A 118 -47.48 -33.61 41.51
CA THR A 118 -48.49 -34.66 41.31
C THR A 118 -48.57 -35.14 39.87
N GLY A 119 -47.93 -34.38 38.90
CA GLY A 119 -48.00 -34.76 37.52
C GLY A 119 -47.20 -33.77 36.65
N ILE A 120 -47.48 -33.77 35.34
CA ILE A 120 -46.82 -32.92 34.34
C ILE A 120 -47.92 -32.25 33.49
N VAL A 121 -47.76 -30.94 33.25
CA VAL A 121 -48.52 -30.21 32.24
C VAL A 121 -47.61 -30.00 31.05
N ILE A 122 -48.05 -30.46 29.88
CA ILE A 122 -47.34 -30.32 28.62
C ILE A 122 -48.16 -29.39 27.71
N THR A 123 -47.59 -28.34 27.26
CA THR A 123 -48.16 -27.46 26.21
C THR A 123 -47.36 -27.66 24.93
N ALA A 124 -48.06 -27.76 23.79
CA ALA A 124 -47.41 -28.03 22.53
C ALA A 124 -48.10 -27.32 21.36
N ARG A 125 -47.30 -26.92 20.36
CA ARG A 125 -47.79 -26.39 19.09
C ARG A 125 -46.94 -26.88 17.94
N GLU A 126 -47.51 -26.95 16.74
CA GLU A 126 -46.78 -27.27 15.55
C GLU A 126 -45.72 -26.18 15.32
N ALA A 127 -44.48 -26.58 15.11
CA ALA A 127 -43.35 -25.70 14.79
C ALA A 127 -42.94 -25.95 13.34
N LEU A 128 -42.78 -24.89 12.59
CA LEU A 128 -42.25 -25.02 11.24
C LEU A 128 -40.73 -25.34 11.36
N ARG A 129 -40.31 -26.47 10.80
CA ARG A 129 -38.89 -26.85 10.72
C ARG A 129 -38.00 -25.78 10.08
N SER A 130 -38.58 -24.87 9.26
CA SER A 130 -37.92 -23.81 8.57
C SER A 130 -37.34 -22.73 9.50
N ASN A 131 -38.01 -22.34 10.57
CA ASN A 131 -37.63 -21.17 11.39
C ASN A 131 -36.31 -21.29 12.18
N GLU A 132 -35.93 -22.49 12.64
CA GLU A 132 -34.64 -22.65 13.34
C GLU A 132 -33.48 -22.76 12.35
N ARG A 133 -33.64 -23.55 11.28
CA ARG A 133 -32.64 -23.61 10.20
C ARG A 133 -32.46 -22.28 9.50
N GLU A 134 -33.52 -21.50 9.29
CA GLU A 134 -33.42 -20.15 8.72
C GLU A 134 -32.65 -19.22 9.64
N LYS A 135 -32.91 -19.21 10.95
CA LYS A 135 -32.17 -18.36 11.90
C LYS A 135 -30.72 -18.73 11.98
N ASP A 136 -30.35 -20.00 12.01
CA ASP A 136 -28.96 -20.45 12.07
C ASP A 136 -28.21 -20.06 10.78
N ARG A 137 -28.89 -20.14 9.63
CA ARG A 137 -28.32 -19.77 8.33
C ARG A 137 -28.24 -18.26 8.12
N PHE A 138 -29.23 -17.48 8.55
CA PHE A 138 -29.16 -16.06 8.58
C PHE A 138 -27.99 -15.56 9.44
N GLY A 139 -27.83 -16.13 10.64
CA GLY A 139 -26.71 -15.83 11.52
C GLY A 139 -25.34 -16.21 10.92
N LEU A 140 -25.28 -17.30 10.16
CA LEU A 140 -24.06 -17.69 9.45
C LEU A 140 -23.77 -16.71 8.27
N LEU A 141 -24.79 -16.34 7.50
CA LEU A 141 -24.68 -15.42 6.39
C LEU A 141 -24.24 -14.01 6.85
N GLU A 142 -24.74 -13.56 7.99
CA GLU A 142 -24.37 -12.30 8.61
C GLU A 142 -22.89 -12.32 9.06
N ARG A 143 -22.47 -13.35 9.79
CA ARG A 143 -21.06 -13.53 10.20
C ARG A 143 -20.11 -13.65 9.01
N ILE A 144 -20.52 -14.32 7.92
CA ILE A 144 -19.74 -14.36 6.68
C ILE A 144 -19.62 -12.96 6.11
N GLY A 145 -20.73 -12.20 6.03
CA GLY A 145 -20.74 -10.83 5.53
C GLY A 145 -19.83 -9.88 6.30
N GLU A 146 -19.89 -9.92 7.64
CA GLU A 146 -19.03 -9.10 8.51
C GLU A 146 -17.55 -9.42 8.33
N ARG A 147 -17.20 -10.69 8.21
CA ARG A 147 -15.79 -11.11 8.03
C ARG A 147 -15.26 -10.85 6.62
N LEU A 148 -16.12 -10.88 5.61
CA LEU A 148 -15.76 -10.54 4.23
C LEU A 148 -15.50 -9.05 4.06
N ALA A 149 -16.24 -8.19 4.78
CA ALA A 149 -16.09 -6.74 4.69
C ALA A 149 -14.73 -6.20 5.18
N GLY A 150 -13.97 -6.99 5.94
CA GLY A 150 -12.69 -6.58 6.54
C GLY A 150 -11.44 -7.16 5.86
N SER A 151 -11.57 -7.95 4.79
CA SER A 151 -10.41 -8.60 4.15
C SER A 151 -10.18 -8.04 2.75
N LEU A 152 -8.96 -7.62 2.50
CA LEU A 152 -8.48 -7.07 1.22
C LEU A 152 -7.65 -8.04 0.41
N TYR A 153 -7.34 -9.21 0.98
CA TYR A 153 -6.53 -10.22 0.33
C TYR A 153 -7.42 -11.39 -0.07
N VAL A 154 -7.43 -11.69 -1.37
CA VAL A 154 -8.28 -12.76 -1.94
C VAL A 154 -8.06 -14.09 -1.22
N GLU A 155 -6.81 -14.52 -1.04
CA GLU A 155 -6.50 -15.83 -0.45
C GLU A 155 -6.96 -15.96 1.00
N GLU A 156 -6.77 -14.93 1.81
CA GLU A 156 -7.20 -14.91 3.22
C GLU A 156 -8.73 -14.92 3.32
N THR A 157 -9.40 -14.15 2.46
CA THR A 157 -10.86 -14.10 2.36
C THR A 157 -11.44 -15.47 2.05
N LEU A 158 -10.92 -16.14 1.03
CA LEU A 158 -11.38 -17.48 0.61
C LEU A 158 -11.16 -18.52 1.69
N LYS A 159 -10.01 -18.53 2.33
CA LYS A 159 -9.66 -19.44 3.42
C LYS A 159 -10.62 -19.29 4.61
N ARG A 160 -10.86 -18.06 5.05
CA ARG A 160 -11.79 -17.74 6.14
C ARG A 160 -13.21 -18.21 5.85
N VAL A 161 -13.70 -18.02 4.62
CA VAL A 161 -15.03 -18.52 4.20
C VAL A 161 -15.09 -20.04 4.31
N ALA A 162 -14.11 -20.74 3.77
CA ALA A 162 -14.07 -22.19 3.82
C ALA A 162 -14.02 -22.73 5.26
N GLU A 163 -13.24 -22.10 6.15
CA GLU A 163 -13.16 -22.46 7.58
C GLU A 163 -14.49 -22.23 8.31
N MET A 164 -15.31 -21.27 7.90
CA MET A 164 -16.64 -21.05 8.48
C MET A 164 -17.68 -22.06 7.98
N LEU A 165 -17.51 -22.52 6.74
CA LEU A 165 -18.44 -23.51 6.15
C LEU A 165 -18.13 -24.94 6.58
N VAL A 166 -16.87 -25.26 6.84
CA VAL A 166 -16.42 -26.59 7.29
C VAL A 166 -16.01 -26.52 8.77
N PRO A 167 -16.53 -27.36 9.67
CA PRO A 167 -17.45 -28.49 9.45
C PRO A 167 -18.92 -28.14 9.58
N GLN A 168 -19.32 -26.91 9.84
CA GLN A 168 -20.69 -26.56 10.21
C GLN A 168 -21.73 -26.90 9.12
N PHE A 169 -21.39 -26.62 7.86
CA PHE A 169 -22.30 -26.75 6.73
C PHE A 169 -21.89 -27.80 5.71
N ALA A 170 -20.58 -28.00 5.52
CA ALA A 170 -20.00 -28.95 4.58
C ALA A 170 -18.93 -29.83 5.25
N ASP A 171 -18.61 -30.96 4.66
CA ASP A 171 -17.47 -31.82 5.03
C ASP A 171 -16.26 -31.47 4.17
N HIS A 172 -16.50 -31.01 2.94
CA HIS A 172 -15.53 -30.63 1.99
C HIS A 172 -15.90 -29.28 1.35
N CYS A 173 -14.95 -28.36 1.24
CA CYS A 173 -15.08 -27.09 0.54
C CYS A 173 -13.90 -26.89 -0.40
N PHE A 174 -14.19 -26.67 -1.68
CA PHE A 174 -13.20 -26.22 -2.66
C PHE A 174 -13.64 -24.88 -3.19
N ILE A 175 -12.69 -23.97 -3.34
CA ILE A 175 -12.91 -22.71 -4.05
C ILE A 175 -11.87 -22.61 -5.15
N GLU A 176 -12.34 -22.36 -6.35
CA GLU A 176 -11.54 -22.30 -7.57
C GLU A 176 -11.80 -20.97 -8.27
N LEU A 177 -10.74 -20.30 -8.70
CA LEU A 177 -10.82 -19.04 -9.40
C LEU A 177 -10.25 -19.14 -10.81
N MET A 178 -10.80 -18.32 -11.71
CA MET A 178 -10.29 -18.16 -13.08
C MET A 178 -9.00 -17.33 -13.06
N GLU A 179 -7.97 -17.84 -13.72
CA GLU A 179 -6.73 -17.14 -14.04
C GLU A 179 -6.56 -17.14 -15.56
N GLY A 180 -7.05 -16.10 -16.20
CA GLY A 180 -7.25 -16.09 -17.64
C GLY A 180 -8.23 -17.20 -18.05
N ASP A 181 -7.82 -18.11 -18.91
CA ASP A 181 -8.66 -19.22 -19.38
C ASP A 181 -8.55 -20.50 -18.51
N ARG A 182 -7.83 -20.45 -17.39
CA ARG A 182 -7.59 -21.61 -16.53
C ARG A 182 -8.32 -21.48 -15.20
N LEU A 183 -8.97 -22.56 -14.77
CA LEU A 183 -9.58 -22.64 -13.45
C LEU A 183 -8.55 -23.22 -12.47
N VAL A 184 -8.18 -22.49 -11.43
CA VAL A 184 -7.15 -22.86 -10.47
C VAL A 184 -7.74 -23.01 -9.08
N ARG A 185 -7.40 -24.10 -8.38
CA ARG A 185 -7.84 -24.34 -7.02
C ARG A 185 -7.12 -23.41 -6.05
N ARG A 186 -7.87 -22.56 -5.37
CA ARG A 186 -7.36 -21.63 -4.37
C ARG A 186 -7.54 -22.11 -2.93
N VAL A 187 -8.60 -22.88 -2.67
CA VAL A 187 -8.88 -23.43 -1.36
C VAL A 187 -9.28 -24.89 -1.46
N SER A 188 -8.79 -25.72 -0.52
CA SER A 188 -9.19 -27.09 -0.30
C SER A 188 -9.29 -27.30 1.22
N GLN A 189 -10.52 -27.24 1.76
CA GLN A 189 -10.82 -27.37 3.18
C GLN A 189 -11.64 -28.61 3.43
N HIS A 190 -11.26 -29.36 4.46
CA HIS A 190 -11.91 -30.62 4.83
C HIS A 190 -12.18 -30.67 6.33
N VAL A 191 -13.06 -31.56 6.76
CA VAL A 191 -13.34 -31.80 8.18
C VAL A 191 -12.06 -32.16 8.93
N GLN A 192 -11.98 -31.75 10.17
CA GLN A 192 -10.79 -31.91 11.00
C GLN A 192 -10.36 -33.37 11.11
N GLY A 193 -9.07 -33.63 10.95
CA GLY A 193 -8.50 -34.98 11.04
C GLY A 193 -8.55 -35.80 9.75
N TRP A 194 -9.09 -35.27 8.66
CA TRP A 194 -9.08 -35.94 7.37
C TRP A 194 -8.32 -35.11 6.30
N THR A 195 -7.50 -35.80 5.52
CA THR A 195 -6.77 -35.22 4.37
C THR A 195 -6.88 -36.14 3.17
N PRO A 196 -7.06 -35.61 1.95
CA PRO A 196 -7.15 -36.45 0.76
C PRO A 196 -5.81 -37.20 0.53
N PRO A 197 -5.86 -38.49 0.19
CA PRO A 197 -4.67 -39.25 -0.17
C PRO A 197 -3.95 -38.62 -1.36
N PRO A 198 -2.61 -38.69 -1.42
CA PRO A 198 -1.84 -38.10 -2.51
C PRO A 198 -2.28 -38.60 -3.90
N GLY A 199 -2.42 -37.69 -4.87
CA GLY A 199 -2.80 -38.03 -6.24
C GLY A 199 -4.29 -38.26 -6.49
N THR A 200 -5.15 -38.03 -5.49
CA THR A 200 -6.61 -38.16 -5.61
C THR A 200 -7.29 -36.87 -6.03
N TRP A 201 -7.37 -35.89 -5.15
CA TRP A 201 -7.83 -34.56 -5.48
C TRP A 201 -6.64 -33.63 -5.76
N LYS A 202 -6.83 -32.72 -6.70
CA LYS A 202 -5.83 -31.73 -7.06
C LYS A 202 -5.53 -30.82 -5.87
N PRO A 203 -4.25 -30.51 -5.58
CA PRO A 203 -3.88 -29.62 -4.48
C PRO A 203 -4.19 -28.14 -4.79
N VAL A 204 -4.07 -27.28 -3.80
CA VAL A 204 -4.10 -25.83 -3.98
C VAL A 204 -3.00 -25.41 -4.95
N GLY A 205 -3.30 -24.46 -5.85
CA GLY A 205 -2.43 -23.98 -6.93
C GLY A 205 -2.51 -24.83 -8.22
N ALA A 206 -3.20 -25.97 -8.21
CA ALA A 206 -3.31 -26.82 -9.40
C ALA A 206 -4.45 -26.36 -10.33
N GLU A 207 -4.21 -26.46 -11.63
CA GLU A 207 -5.24 -26.29 -12.65
C GLU A 207 -6.26 -27.43 -12.60
N ILE A 208 -7.53 -27.06 -12.57
CA ILE A 208 -8.67 -27.96 -12.55
C ILE A 208 -9.35 -27.92 -13.92
N ARG A 209 -9.66 -29.11 -14.45
CA ARG A 209 -10.44 -29.25 -15.69
C ARG A 209 -11.60 -30.20 -15.43
N TYR A 210 -12.79 -29.71 -15.63
CA TYR A 210 -14.00 -30.50 -15.55
C TYR A 210 -14.41 -30.95 -16.94
N PRO A 211 -14.77 -32.23 -17.14
CA PRO A 211 -15.28 -32.67 -18.43
C PRO A 211 -16.63 -32.03 -18.74
N PRO A 212 -16.98 -31.87 -20.02
CA PRO A 212 -18.28 -31.35 -20.43
C PRO A 212 -19.44 -32.14 -19.81
N GLY A 213 -20.41 -31.41 -19.22
CA GLY A 213 -21.57 -32.00 -18.56
C GLY A 213 -21.35 -32.36 -17.08
N HIS A 214 -20.14 -32.19 -16.54
CA HIS A 214 -19.93 -32.21 -15.10
C HIS A 214 -20.70 -31.05 -14.45
N TYR A 215 -21.30 -31.28 -13.26
CA TYR A 215 -22.10 -30.25 -12.59
C TYR A 215 -21.34 -28.93 -12.35
N ALA A 216 -20.02 -28.97 -12.13
CA ALA A 216 -19.17 -27.80 -12.03
C ALA A 216 -19.07 -27.06 -13.38
N ASP A 217 -18.92 -27.77 -14.50
CA ASP A 217 -18.94 -27.18 -15.85
C ASP A 217 -20.33 -26.59 -16.18
N VAL A 218 -21.40 -27.27 -15.74
CA VAL A 218 -22.78 -26.78 -15.94
C VAL A 218 -23.04 -25.52 -15.10
N ALA A 219 -22.61 -25.51 -13.82
CA ALA A 219 -22.76 -24.35 -12.93
C ALA A 219 -22.06 -23.11 -13.50
N MET A 220 -20.82 -23.25 -13.96
CA MET A 220 -20.03 -22.17 -14.55
C MET A 220 -20.66 -21.61 -15.84
N ARG A 221 -21.12 -22.50 -16.74
CA ARG A 221 -21.72 -22.08 -18.03
C ARG A 221 -23.09 -21.43 -17.89
N ARG A 222 -23.93 -21.95 -16.96
CA ARG A 222 -25.28 -21.42 -16.75
C ARG A 222 -25.31 -20.26 -15.76
N GLN A 223 -24.22 -20.06 -15.03
CA GLN A 223 -24.16 -19.11 -13.91
C GLN A 223 -25.24 -19.37 -12.84
N GLU A 224 -25.57 -20.66 -12.64
CA GLU A 224 -26.58 -21.10 -11.71
C GLU A 224 -25.99 -22.05 -10.65
N THR A 225 -26.48 -21.95 -9.43
CA THR A 225 -26.11 -22.89 -8.35
C THR A 225 -26.73 -24.22 -8.61
N ILE A 226 -25.95 -25.29 -8.70
CA ILE A 226 -26.36 -26.64 -8.98
C ILE A 226 -26.37 -27.44 -7.70
N LEU A 227 -27.50 -28.08 -7.43
CA LEU A 227 -27.69 -29.06 -6.33
C LEU A 227 -27.58 -30.50 -6.87
N VAL A 228 -26.75 -31.30 -6.24
CA VAL A 228 -26.66 -32.75 -6.42
C VAL A 228 -27.22 -33.39 -5.17
N GLU A 229 -28.50 -33.75 -5.19
CA GLU A 229 -29.23 -34.27 -4.02
C GLU A 229 -28.70 -35.64 -3.58
N ASP A 230 -28.42 -36.52 -4.54
CA ASP A 230 -27.91 -37.88 -4.27
C ASP A 230 -26.72 -38.17 -5.21
N PHE A 231 -25.54 -38.32 -4.62
CA PHE A 231 -24.31 -38.58 -5.36
C PHE A 231 -24.25 -40.04 -5.90
N SER A 232 -24.97 -40.99 -5.26
CA SER A 232 -25.00 -42.39 -5.65
C SER A 232 -25.86 -42.65 -6.89
N ALA A 233 -26.89 -41.85 -7.11
CA ALA A 233 -27.86 -42.00 -8.21
C ALA A 233 -27.40 -41.31 -9.52
N ASN A 234 -26.42 -40.40 -9.46
CA ASN A 234 -26.03 -39.58 -10.60
C ASN A 234 -24.66 -39.99 -11.15
N SER A 235 -24.64 -40.63 -12.32
CA SER A 235 -23.40 -40.91 -13.07
C SER A 235 -22.86 -39.64 -13.75
N PHE A 236 -22.25 -38.74 -13.00
CA PHE A 236 -21.56 -37.61 -13.58
C PHE A 236 -20.14 -37.99 -14.03
N PRO A 237 -19.66 -37.44 -15.15
CA PRO A 237 -18.29 -37.65 -15.58
C PRO A 237 -17.34 -37.00 -14.55
N ALA A 238 -16.60 -37.81 -13.80
CA ALA A 238 -15.64 -37.31 -12.83
C ALA A 238 -14.40 -36.68 -13.51
N PRO A 239 -13.71 -35.70 -12.86
CA PRO A 239 -12.49 -35.10 -13.38
C PRO A 239 -11.36 -36.10 -13.62
N SER A 240 -11.32 -37.20 -12.89
CA SER A 240 -10.41 -38.33 -13.07
C SER A 240 -10.98 -39.62 -12.42
N GLU A 241 -10.48 -40.77 -12.85
CA GLU A 241 -10.83 -42.05 -12.23
C GLU A 241 -10.49 -42.08 -10.73
N ASN A 242 -9.36 -41.50 -10.36
CA ASN A 242 -8.95 -41.41 -8.95
C ASN A 242 -9.91 -40.54 -8.14
N SER A 243 -10.40 -39.41 -8.70
CA SER A 243 -11.41 -38.59 -8.04
C SER A 243 -12.72 -39.32 -7.85
N ALA A 244 -13.20 -40.08 -8.86
CA ALA A 244 -14.41 -40.87 -8.78
C ALA A 244 -14.30 -41.97 -7.68
N LYS A 245 -13.15 -42.65 -7.67
CA LYS A 245 -12.90 -43.69 -6.64
C LYS A 245 -12.86 -43.10 -5.24
N LEU A 246 -12.20 -41.96 -5.05
CA LEU A 246 -12.14 -41.30 -3.74
C LEU A 246 -13.52 -40.84 -3.28
N CYS A 247 -14.33 -40.24 -4.17
CA CYS A 247 -15.73 -39.88 -3.82
C CYS A 247 -16.54 -41.09 -3.32
N GLY A 248 -16.33 -42.26 -3.91
CA GLY A 248 -16.95 -43.52 -3.43
C GLY A 248 -16.38 -43.96 -2.08
N GLU A 249 -15.07 -43.92 -1.88
CA GLU A 249 -14.39 -44.32 -0.63
C GLU A 249 -14.76 -43.42 0.55
N VAL A 250 -14.88 -42.12 0.32
CA VAL A 250 -15.29 -41.12 1.33
C VAL A 250 -16.81 -41.18 1.59
N GLY A 251 -17.54 -41.81 0.68
CA GLY A 251 -18.99 -41.90 0.76
C GLY A 251 -19.67 -40.55 0.57
N MET A 252 -19.33 -39.86 -0.50
CA MET A 252 -20.02 -38.59 -0.85
C MET A 252 -21.49 -38.82 -1.03
N THR A 253 -22.32 -38.05 -0.31
CA THR A 253 -23.79 -38.21 -0.31
C THR A 253 -24.49 -37.14 -1.12
N SER A 254 -24.07 -35.90 -1.00
CA SER A 254 -24.68 -34.75 -1.67
C SER A 254 -23.68 -33.65 -1.93
N ALA A 255 -23.92 -32.79 -2.91
CA ALA A 255 -23.04 -31.65 -3.21
C ALA A 255 -23.82 -30.42 -3.71
N ILE A 256 -23.25 -29.25 -3.49
CA ILE A 256 -23.69 -28.00 -4.10
C ILE A 256 -22.48 -27.35 -4.78
N VAL A 257 -22.66 -26.91 -6.03
CA VAL A 257 -21.67 -26.08 -6.76
C VAL A 257 -22.31 -24.76 -7.08
N ALA A 258 -21.70 -23.70 -6.57
CA ALA A 258 -22.15 -22.33 -6.80
C ALA A 258 -21.09 -21.54 -7.58
N PRO A 259 -21.45 -20.96 -8.73
CA PRO A 259 -20.57 -20.09 -9.46
C PRO A 259 -20.38 -18.77 -8.70
N LEU A 260 -19.19 -18.20 -8.74
CA LEU A 260 -18.85 -16.92 -8.16
C LEU A 260 -19.01 -15.87 -9.24
N CYS A 261 -20.20 -15.31 -9.37
CA CYS A 261 -20.55 -14.35 -10.42
C CYS A 261 -20.70 -12.94 -9.88
N VAL A 262 -20.11 -11.97 -10.58
CA VAL A 262 -20.24 -10.55 -10.29
C VAL A 262 -20.28 -9.77 -11.61
N ARG A 263 -21.15 -8.76 -11.73
CA ARG A 263 -21.29 -7.90 -12.93
C ARG A 263 -21.45 -8.66 -14.25
N GLY A 264 -21.98 -9.89 -14.21
CA GLY A 264 -22.16 -10.74 -15.39
C GLY A 264 -20.94 -11.59 -15.76
N GLU A 265 -19.83 -11.45 -15.04
CA GLU A 265 -18.63 -12.28 -15.22
C GLU A 265 -18.59 -13.38 -14.15
N THR A 266 -17.99 -14.53 -14.51
CA THR A 266 -17.77 -15.65 -13.60
C THR A 266 -16.31 -15.65 -13.16
N LEU A 267 -16.06 -15.26 -11.91
CA LEU A 267 -14.71 -15.24 -11.32
C LEU A 267 -14.20 -16.64 -10.96
N GLY A 268 -15.10 -17.60 -10.80
CA GLY A 268 -14.78 -18.96 -10.38
C GLY A 268 -15.98 -19.71 -9.86
N GLN A 269 -15.74 -20.67 -8.98
CA GLN A 269 -16.79 -21.47 -8.35
C GLN A 269 -16.44 -21.92 -6.94
N MET A 270 -17.48 -22.20 -6.15
CA MET A 270 -17.38 -22.80 -4.82
C MET A 270 -18.11 -24.15 -4.83
N TYR A 271 -17.43 -25.18 -4.41
CA TYR A 271 -17.94 -26.54 -4.27
C TYR A 271 -18.05 -26.90 -2.80
N LEU A 272 -19.22 -27.38 -2.38
CA LEU A 272 -19.48 -27.87 -1.04
C LEU A 272 -19.97 -29.30 -1.11
N GLY A 273 -19.40 -30.22 -0.34
CA GLY A 273 -19.73 -31.62 -0.35
C GLY A 273 -20.04 -32.14 1.04
N LEU A 274 -21.06 -33.03 1.13
CA LEU A 274 -21.34 -33.85 2.28
C LEU A 274 -20.88 -35.30 2.03
N SER A 275 -20.43 -35.94 3.09
CA SER A 275 -19.91 -37.32 3.05
C SER A 275 -20.26 -38.11 4.31
N ASN A 276 -19.86 -39.36 4.34
CA ASN A 276 -20.02 -40.19 5.53
C ASN A 276 -18.93 -39.99 6.59
N LEU A 277 -18.08 -38.96 6.43
CA LEU A 277 -17.02 -38.62 7.41
C LEU A 277 -17.57 -38.00 8.69
N THR A 278 -18.79 -37.44 8.63
CA THR A 278 -19.46 -36.85 9.79
C THR A 278 -20.84 -37.46 10.01
N ASP A 279 -21.21 -37.67 11.26
CA ASP A 279 -22.55 -38.16 11.62
C ASP A 279 -23.54 -36.98 11.64
N ARG A 280 -24.09 -36.62 10.47
CA ARG A 280 -25.07 -35.54 10.33
C ARG A 280 -26.48 -36.04 10.39
N ARG A 281 -27.38 -35.26 11.02
CA ARG A 281 -28.82 -35.54 11.04
C ARG A 281 -29.46 -35.56 9.64
N SER A 282 -28.92 -34.80 8.69
CA SER A 282 -29.33 -34.81 7.28
C SER A 282 -28.08 -34.97 6.41
N PRO A 283 -27.84 -36.12 5.80
CA PRO A 283 -26.67 -36.37 4.94
C PRO A 283 -26.81 -35.77 3.53
N HIS A 284 -27.93 -35.13 3.20
CA HIS A 284 -28.21 -34.55 1.89
C HIS A 284 -28.60 -33.08 2.01
N TYR A 285 -28.16 -32.28 1.02
CA TYR A 285 -28.61 -30.91 0.81
C TYR A 285 -30.01 -30.90 0.17
N ASP A 286 -30.76 -29.84 0.42
CA ASP A 286 -32.07 -29.55 -0.17
C ASP A 286 -32.05 -28.27 -1.02
N ALA A 287 -33.19 -27.92 -1.64
CA ALA A 287 -33.31 -26.72 -2.45
C ALA A 287 -33.06 -25.42 -1.65
N PHE A 288 -33.38 -25.41 -0.36
CA PHE A 288 -33.14 -24.29 0.51
C PHE A 288 -31.61 -24.11 0.79
N ASP A 289 -30.89 -25.23 0.92
CA ASP A 289 -29.42 -25.22 1.03
C ASP A 289 -28.76 -24.66 -0.22
N ARG A 290 -29.26 -25.02 -1.41
CA ARG A 290 -28.82 -24.49 -2.70
C ARG A 290 -28.95 -22.97 -2.74
N ASP A 291 -30.13 -22.44 -2.39
CA ASP A 291 -30.41 -21.00 -2.44
C ASP A 291 -29.57 -20.25 -1.40
N PHE A 292 -29.34 -20.83 -0.23
CA PHE A 292 -28.45 -20.29 0.79
C PHE A 292 -26.99 -20.22 0.32
N VAL A 293 -26.47 -21.28 -0.31
CA VAL A 293 -25.11 -21.34 -0.85
C VAL A 293 -24.96 -20.34 -2.01
N GLY A 294 -25.99 -20.20 -2.84
CA GLY A 294 -26.03 -19.17 -3.89
C GLY A 294 -25.89 -17.74 -3.33
N ALA A 295 -26.57 -17.44 -2.22
CA ALA A 295 -26.45 -16.15 -1.53
C ALA A 295 -25.05 -15.93 -0.94
N ILE A 296 -24.40 -16.97 -0.39
CA ILE A 296 -23.01 -16.91 0.06
C ILE A 296 -22.08 -16.66 -1.13
N ALA A 297 -22.23 -17.44 -2.21
CA ALA A 297 -21.40 -17.33 -3.40
C ALA A 297 -21.44 -15.92 -4.00
N THR A 298 -22.60 -15.27 -4.03
CA THR A 298 -22.74 -13.89 -4.48
C THR A 298 -21.95 -12.91 -3.60
N ARG A 299 -21.99 -13.07 -2.27
CA ARG A 299 -21.22 -12.22 -1.34
C ARG A 299 -19.72 -12.47 -1.45
N VAL A 300 -19.32 -13.73 -1.58
CA VAL A 300 -17.92 -14.13 -1.80
C VAL A 300 -17.40 -13.55 -3.12
N ALA A 301 -18.18 -13.65 -4.20
CA ALA A 301 -17.83 -13.09 -5.49
C ALA A 301 -17.61 -11.58 -5.42
N LEU A 302 -18.50 -10.85 -4.75
CA LEU A 302 -18.36 -9.41 -4.56
C LEU A 302 -17.11 -9.05 -3.73
N ALA A 303 -16.82 -9.81 -2.68
CA ALA A 303 -15.63 -9.60 -1.87
C ALA A 303 -14.33 -9.87 -2.65
N ILE A 304 -14.32 -10.91 -3.50
CA ILE A 304 -13.20 -11.22 -4.40
C ILE A 304 -13.03 -10.10 -5.43
N ASP A 305 -14.10 -9.65 -6.07
CA ASP A 305 -14.06 -8.58 -7.07
C ASP A 305 -13.47 -7.29 -6.48
N ASN A 306 -13.92 -6.91 -5.28
CA ASN A 306 -13.36 -5.76 -4.56
C ASN A 306 -11.87 -5.94 -4.23
N ALA A 307 -11.45 -7.14 -3.80
CA ALA A 307 -10.05 -7.42 -3.50
C ALA A 307 -9.17 -7.42 -4.76
N LEU A 308 -9.65 -7.98 -5.86
CA LEU A 308 -8.95 -7.97 -7.16
C LEU A 308 -8.80 -6.56 -7.72
N LEU A 309 -9.86 -5.74 -7.66
CA LEU A 309 -9.80 -4.33 -8.06
C LEU A 309 -8.79 -3.55 -7.22
N PHE A 310 -8.75 -3.82 -5.91
CA PHE A 310 -7.78 -3.20 -5.02
C PHE A 310 -6.34 -3.62 -5.35
N GLU A 311 -6.10 -4.92 -5.62
CA GLU A 311 -4.78 -5.40 -6.02
C GLU A 311 -4.33 -4.81 -7.36
N GLU A 312 -5.24 -4.67 -8.34
CA GLU A 312 -4.96 -4.04 -9.64
C GLU A 312 -4.63 -2.55 -9.49
N GLU A 313 -5.43 -1.82 -8.70
CA GLU A 313 -5.19 -0.41 -8.40
C GLU A 313 -3.84 -0.22 -7.69
N ARG A 314 -3.55 -1.05 -6.68
CA ARG A 314 -2.26 -1.04 -5.97
C ARG A 314 -1.09 -1.31 -6.91
N HIS A 315 -1.17 -2.35 -7.73
CA HIS A 315 -0.11 -2.70 -8.66
C HIS A 315 0.13 -1.59 -9.71
N THR A 316 -0.94 -0.97 -10.18
CA THR A 316 -0.86 0.18 -11.08
C THR A 316 -0.17 1.35 -10.42
N ALA A 317 -0.53 1.65 -9.18
CA ALA A 317 0.06 2.71 -8.37
C ALA A 317 1.55 2.46 -8.09
N GLU A 318 1.93 1.26 -7.65
CA GLU A 318 3.34 0.88 -7.44
C GLU A 318 4.17 0.94 -8.73
N SER A 319 3.59 0.50 -9.84
CA SER A 319 4.23 0.57 -11.15
C SER A 319 4.46 2.02 -11.58
N PHE A 320 3.46 2.88 -11.39
CA PHE A 320 3.56 4.31 -11.68
C PHE A 320 4.66 4.97 -10.85
N GLN A 321 4.71 4.72 -9.55
CA GLN A 321 5.73 5.25 -8.65
C GLN A 321 7.15 4.82 -9.06
N LYS A 322 7.36 3.53 -9.38
CA LYS A 322 8.64 3.03 -9.89
C LYS A 322 9.10 3.73 -11.17
N HIS A 323 8.18 4.20 -12.01
CA HIS A 323 8.52 4.95 -13.21
C HIS A 323 8.86 6.42 -12.94
N LEU A 324 8.35 6.98 -11.84
CA LEU A 324 8.65 8.34 -11.41
C LEU A 324 10.01 8.45 -10.71
N LEU A 325 10.56 7.39 -10.12
CA LEU A 325 11.87 7.36 -9.47
C LEU A 325 13.01 7.10 -10.48
N PRO A 326 14.29 7.42 -10.15
CA PRO A 326 15.43 7.15 -11.01
C PRO A 326 15.58 5.66 -11.31
N ARG A 327 15.64 5.28 -12.59
CA ARG A 327 15.84 3.88 -13.00
C ARG A 327 17.23 3.34 -12.73
N ALA A 328 18.22 4.20 -12.73
CA ALA A 328 19.61 3.89 -12.46
C ALA A 328 20.33 5.12 -11.91
N LEU A 329 21.23 4.90 -10.98
CA LEU A 329 22.11 5.93 -10.48
C LEU A 329 23.24 6.17 -11.49
N PRO A 330 23.65 7.42 -11.72
CA PRO A 330 24.80 7.72 -12.56
C PRO A 330 26.09 7.21 -11.91
N LYS A 331 27.06 6.80 -12.71
CA LYS A 331 28.42 6.59 -12.23
C LYS A 331 29.07 7.96 -12.05
N LEU A 332 29.65 8.18 -10.90
CA LEU A 332 30.20 9.47 -10.48
C LEU A 332 31.61 9.31 -9.96
N ASP A 333 32.51 10.19 -10.42
CA ASP A 333 33.88 10.23 -9.93
C ASP A 333 33.91 10.74 -8.49
N GLY A 334 34.64 10.09 -7.63
CA GLY A 334 34.84 10.51 -6.25
C GLY A 334 33.60 10.39 -5.33
N LEU A 335 32.54 9.70 -5.77
CA LEU A 335 31.34 9.52 -4.98
C LEU A 335 30.76 8.13 -5.15
N GLN A 336 30.50 7.45 -4.04
CA GLN A 336 29.74 6.19 -3.99
C GLN A 336 28.33 6.47 -3.50
N ILE A 337 27.34 5.82 -4.09
CA ILE A 337 25.93 6.07 -3.76
C ILE A 337 25.17 4.74 -3.63
N ALA A 338 24.38 4.62 -2.57
CA ALA A 338 23.39 3.58 -2.39
C ALA A 338 22.02 4.16 -2.08
N VAL A 339 20.97 3.49 -2.55
CA VAL A 339 19.58 3.92 -2.33
C VAL A 339 18.76 2.75 -1.83
N ARG A 340 17.85 3.02 -0.90
CA ARG A 340 16.74 2.12 -0.52
C ARG A 340 15.44 2.90 -0.57
N TYR A 341 14.44 2.28 -1.13
CA TYR A 341 13.09 2.83 -1.18
C TYR A 341 12.09 1.74 -0.81
N TYR A 342 11.27 2.01 0.18
CA TYR A 342 10.22 1.10 0.67
C TYR A 342 8.89 1.85 0.72
N PRO A 343 7.88 1.42 -0.05
CA PRO A 343 6.55 1.98 0.09
C PRO A 343 5.93 1.59 1.43
N ALA A 344 5.08 2.46 1.96
CA ALA A 344 4.33 2.21 3.19
C ALA A 344 3.49 0.92 3.12
N ALA A 345 3.33 0.24 4.26
CA ALA A 345 2.45 -0.93 4.33
C ALA A 345 0.97 -0.52 4.24
N PRO A 346 0.09 -1.33 3.58
CA PRO A 346 -1.33 -1.02 3.47
C PRO A 346 -2.01 -0.89 4.84
N LEU A 347 -2.62 0.24 5.12
CA LEU A 347 -3.41 0.47 6.32
C LEU A 347 -4.80 -0.16 6.18
N ALA A 348 -5.14 -1.11 7.05
CA ALA A 348 -6.51 -1.53 7.27
C ALA A 348 -7.22 -0.45 8.10
N SER A 349 -7.69 0.62 7.48
CA SER A 349 -8.45 1.65 8.19
C SER A 349 -9.91 1.23 8.36
N HIS A 350 -10.39 1.26 9.60
CA HIS A 350 -11.79 1.04 9.95
C HIS A 350 -12.65 2.15 9.36
N GLY A 351 -13.33 1.88 8.25
CA GLY A 351 -14.53 2.62 7.84
C GLY A 351 -14.40 3.80 6.86
N GLN A 352 -13.22 4.13 6.35
CA GLN A 352 -13.06 5.01 5.19
C GLN A 352 -12.29 4.25 4.11
N GLY A 353 -12.72 4.39 2.85
CA GLY A 353 -12.19 3.63 1.72
C GLY A 353 -10.66 3.57 1.73
N ILE A 354 -10.14 2.39 1.45
CA ILE A 354 -8.72 2.09 1.44
C ILE A 354 -8.07 2.94 0.38
N GLN A 355 -7.18 3.82 0.83
CA GLN A 355 -6.39 4.63 -0.09
C GLN A 355 -5.23 3.79 -0.63
N THR A 356 -5.13 3.72 -1.94
CA THR A 356 -3.97 3.17 -2.65
C THR A 356 -2.73 3.96 -2.25
N GLN A 357 -1.74 3.23 -1.74
CA GLN A 357 -0.53 3.84 -1.20
C GLN A 357 0.50 4.04 -2.31
N VAL A 358 0.44 5.18 -2.97
CA VAL A 358 1.57 5.75 -3.71
C VAL A 358 2.11 6.87 -2.85
N GLY A 359 3.40 6.83 -2.52
CA GLY A 359 4.01 7.80 -1.64
C GLY A 359 4.35 9.13 -2.28
N GLY A 360 4.53 10.11 -1.39
CA GLY A 360 5.06 11.43 -1.70
C GLY A 360 6.58 11.50 -1.72
N ASP A 361 7.27 10.51 -1.18
CA ASP A 361 8.71 10.44 -1.03
C ASP A 361 9.44 10.34 -2.36
N TRP A 362 10.50 11.11 -2.49
CA TRP A 362 11.32 11.11 -3.69
C TRP A 362 12.78 11.44 -3.43
N TYR A 363 13.62 10.96 -4.34
CA TYR A 363 15.04 11.29 -4.39
C TYR A 363 15.50 11.42 -5.84
N ASP A 364 16.62 12.12 -6.05
CA ASP A 364 17.30 12.12 -7.33
C ASP A 364 18.78 12.37 -7.19
N VAL A 365 19.54 11.92 -8.19
CA VAL A 365 20.98 12.19 -8.34
C VAL A 365 21.21 12.71 -9.75
N ILE A 366 21.67 13.94 -9.83
CA ILE A 366 21.72 14.71 -11.07
C ILE A 366 23.16 15.07 -11.41
N PRO A 367 23.73 14.50 -12.48
CA PRO A 367 25.03 14.97 -12.97
C PRO A 367 24.94 16.42 -13.42
N LEU A 368 25.76 17.26 -12.80
CA LEU A 368 25.87 18.69 -13.09
C LEU A 368 27.08 19.02 -13.97
N SER A 369 27.33 20.31 -14.16
CA SER A 369 28.50 20.83 -14.87
C SER A 369 29.81 20.48 -14.15
N ALA A 370 30.86 20.32 -14.92
CA ALA A 370 32.26 20.13 -14.43
C ALA A 370 32.38 18.94 -13.43
N GLY A 371 31.63 17.89 -13.62
CA GLY A 371 31.68 16.67 -12.76
C GLY A 371 31.00 16.80 -11.39
N ARG A 372 30.38 17.93 -11.08
CA ARG A 372 29.62 18.09 -9.84
C ARG A 372 28.33 17.27 -9.86
N VAL A 373 27.76 17.04 -8.70
CA VAL A 373 26.60 16.20 -8.52
C VAL A 373 25.54 16.92 -7.70
N GLY A 374 24.34 17.05 -8.24
CA GLY A 374 23.14 17.43 -7.50
C GLY A 374 22.52 16.20 -6.83
N ILE A 375 22.22 16.32 -5.55
CA ILE A 375 21.58 15.28 -4.74
C ILE A 375 20.34 15.90 -4.13
N VAL A 376 19.23 15.22 -4.25
CA VAL A 376 17.98 15.72 -3.68
C VAL A 376 17.23 14.58 -2.98
N ILE A 377 16.59 14.92 -1.89
CA ILE A 377 15.59 14.12 -1.20
C ILE A 377 14.44 15.03 -0.77
N GLY A 378 13.23 14.54 -0.78
CA GLY A 378 12.07 15.30 -0.37
C GLY A 378 10.87 14.41 -0.13
N ASP A 379 9.86 14.99 0.48
CA ASP A 379 8.57 14.37 0.75
C ASP A 379 7.43 15.35 0.47
N VAL A 380 6.36 14.84 -0.14
CA VAL A 380 5.10 15.56 -0.41
C VAL A 380 4.07 15.08 0.58
N GLU A 381 3.59 15.97 1.45
CA GLU A 381 2.53 15.64 2.42
C GLU A 381 1.32 14.99 1.75
N GLY A 382 0.90 13.85 2.31
CA GLY A 382 -0.23 13.08 1.82
C GLY A 382 0.19 11.86 1.01
N ARG A 383 -0.80 11.08 0.62
CA ARG A 383 -0.60 9.78 -0.05
C ARG A 383 -1.51 9.66 -1.27
N GLY A 384 -1.18 8.74 -2.17
CA GLY A 384 -1.98 8.43 -3.34
C GLY A 384 -1.54 9.14 -4.62
N ALA A 385 -2.32 9.00 -5.68
CA ALA A 385 -1.99 9.47 -7.02
C ALA A 385 -1.69 10.97 -7.11
N ARG A 386 -2.32 11.79 -6.23
CA ARG A 386 -2.10 13.24 -6.20
C ARG A 386 -0.70 13.58 -5.69
N ALA A 387 -0.26 13.00 -4.57
CA ALA A 387 1.08 13.21 -4.01
C ALA A 387 2.14 12.76 -5.01
N ALA A 388 1.98 11.59 -5.63
CA ALA A 388 2.88 11.08 -6.65
C ALA A 388 2.94 11.98 -7.90
N ALA A 389 1.83 12.54 -8.35
CA ALA A 389 1.80 13.46 -9.49
C ALA A 389 2.57 14.75 -9.18
N ILE A 390 2.39 15.31 -7.98
CA ILE A 390 3.12 16.48 -7.51
C ILE A 390 4.62 16.16 -7.40
N MET A 391 4.98 15.05 -6.77
CA MET A 391 6.36 14.57 -6.66
C MET A 391 7.02 14.44 -8.04
N GLY A 392 6.35 13.82 -9.01
CA GLY A 392 6.87 13.69 -10.37
C GLY A 392 7.12 15.02 -11.07
N GLN A 393 6.22 16.00 -10.88
CA GLN A 393 6.37 17.35 -11.43
C GLN A 393 7.52 18.12 -10.76
N LEU A 394 7.63 18.04 -9.43
CA LEU A 394 8.71 18.69 -8.67
C LEU A 394 10.08 18.13 -9.05
N ARG A 395 10.19 16.81 -9.15
CA ARG A 395 11.42 16.16 -9.58
C ARG A 395 11.83 16.56 -11.00
N ALA A 396 10.89 16.63 -11.95
CA ALA A 396 11.16 17.07 -13.31
C ALA A 396 11.58 18.54 -13.36
N ALA A 397 10.89 19.41 -12.60
CA ALA A 397 11.22 20.83 -12.50
C ALA A 397 12.60 21.03 -11.88
N LEU A 398 12.92 20.33 -10.79
CA LEU A 398 14.24 20.42 -10.15
C LEU A 398 15.36 19.97 -11.10
N ARG A 399 15.18 18.87 -11.83
CA ARG A 399 16.15 18.44 -12.85
C ARG A 399 16.39 19.51 -13.92
N ALA A 400 15.33 20.17 -14.36
CA ALA A 400 15.43 21.25 -15.33
C ALA A 400 16.16 22.46 -14.74
N PHE A 401 15.80 22.89 -13.53
CA PHE A 401 16.44 24.04 -12.87
C PHE A 401 17.90 23.78 -12.50
N ALA A 402 18.24 22.55 -12.12
CA ALA A 402 19.60 22.15 -11.78
C ALA A 402 20.57 22.29 -12.98
N GLN A 403 20.09 22.20 -14.22
CA GLN A 403 20.92 22.40 -15.41
C GLN A 403 21.37 23.88 -15.60
N ASP A 404 20.68 24.84 -14.97
CA ASP A 404 21.04 26.25 -14.98
C ASP A 404 22.24 26.53 -14.08
N ASP A 405 22.73 25.55 -13.34
CA ASP A 405 23.94 25.62 -12.50
C ASP A 405 23.89 26.72 -11.42
N LYS A 406 22.69 27.01 -10.93
CA LYS A 406 22.44 27.98 -9.87
C LYS A 406 22.74 27.40 -8.49
N SER A 407 22.80 28.29 -7.49
CA SER A 407 22.99 27.89 -6.10
C SER A 407 21.85 26.99 -5.60
N PRO A 408 22.09 26.10 -4.62
CA PRO A 408 21.02 25.30 -3.99
C PRO A 408 19.85 26.16 -3.48
N ALA A 409 20.13 27.33 -2.92
CA ALA A 409 19.10 28.26 -2.43
C ALA A 409 18.22 28.79 -3.57
N ASP A 410 18.84 29.21 -4.70
CA ASP A 410 18.09 29.69 -5.87
C ASP A 410 17.21 28.59 -6.49
N ILE A 411 17.71 27.34 -6.50
CA ILE A 411 16.96 26.20 -7.01
C ILE A 411 15.73 25.94 -6.14
N LEU A 412 15.89 25.92 -4.80
CA LEU A 412 14.75 25.76 -3.89
C LEU A 412 13.76 26.92 -3.97
N ALA A 413 14.24 28.16 -4.13
CA ALA A 413 13.39 29.33 -4.33
C ALA A 413 12.51 29.22 -5.59
N ARG A 414 13.08 28.74 -6.70
CA ARG A 414 12.33 28.46 -7.93
C ARG A 414 11.37 27.30 -7.78
N LEU A 415 11.77 26.25 -7.04
CA LEU A 415 10.94 25.10 -6.80
C LEU A 415 9.74 25.45 -5.91
N ASP A 416 9.92 26.33 -4.91
CA ASP A 416 8.84 26.88 -4.09
C ASP A 416 7.82 27.64 -4.96
N GLU A 417 8.30 28.47 -5.86
CA GLU A 417 7.42 29.21 -6.77
C GLU A 417 6.65 28.26 -7.71
N TRP A 418 7.33 27.24 -8.23
CA TRP A 418 6.72 26.20 -9.04
C TRP A 418 5.67 25.40 -8.25
N THR A 419 5.97 25.02 -6.99
CA THR A 419 5.04 24.31 -6.10
C THR A 419 3.74 25.10 -5.93
N ARG A 420 3.82 26.40 -5.80
CA ARG A 420 2.64 27.26 -5.66
C ARG A 420 1.83 27.39 -6.95
N ILE A 421 2.46 27.26 -8.11
CA ILE A 421 1.78 27.25 -9.41
C ILE A 421 1.01 25.97 -9.61
N ILE A 422 1.60 24.79 -9.31
CA ILE A 422 0.93 23.49 -9.47
C ILE A 422 -0.11 23.23 -8.39
N ALA A 423 -0.04 23.93 -7.27
CA ALA A 423 -1.00 23.88 -6.19
C ALA A 423 -2.26 24.74 -6.43
N THR A 424 -2.52 25.17 -7.68
CA THR A 424 -3.70 25.99 -8.00
C THR A 424 -4.97 25.28 -7.53
N PRO A 425 -5.86 25.97 -6.77
CA PRO A 425 -7.04 25.34 -6.20
C PRO A 425 -7.98 24.85 -7.31
N GLU A 426 -8.36 23.57 -7.24
CA GLU A 426 -9.55 23.09 -7.95
C GLU A 426 -10.77 23.70 -7.27
N LYS A 427 -11.65 24.30 -8.06
CA LYS A 427 -12.92 24.82 -7.58
C LYS A 427 -13.93 23.69 -7.54
N ASP A 428 -14.64 23.57 -6.42
CA ASP A 428 -15.81 22.68 -6.36
C ASP A 428 -16.95 23.17 -7.28
N ASP A 429 -17.99 22.34 -7.44
CA ASP A 429 -19.18 22.69 -8.21
C ASP A 429 -19.90 23.97 -7.71
N ASN A 430 -19.55 24.46 -6.52
CA ASN A 430 -20.07 25.68 -5.91
C ASN A 430 -19.10 26.87 -6.02
N GLY A 431 -17.93 26.69 -6.65
CA GLY A 431 -16.91 27.73 -6.85
C GLY A 431 -16.05 28.04 -5.63
N ALA A 432 -16.11 27.22 -4.57
CA ALA A 432 -15.24 27.36 -3.42
C ALA A 432 -13.88 26.68 -3.65
N ASP A 433 -12.79 27.32 -3.25
CA ASP A 433 -11.43 26.77 -3.32
C ASP A 433 -11.26 25.63 -2.29
N ILE A 434 -11.19 24.38 -2.76
CA ILE A 434 -11.12 23.19 -1.88
C ILE A 434 -9.68 22.79 -1.58
N SER A 435 -8.68 23.24 -2.34
CA SER A 435 -7.34 22.70 -2.18
C SER A 435 -6.47 23.53 -1.24
N VAL A 436 -6.07 22.88 -0.14
CA VAL A 436 -4.91 23.31 0.64
C VAL A 436 -3.66 23.07 -0.22
N PRO A 437 -2.73 24.04 -0.35
CA PRO A 437 -1.48 23.80 -1.05
C PRO A 437 -0.76 22.60 -0.42
N PRO A 438 -0.15 21.71 -1.21
CA PRO A 438 0.62 20.62 -0.65
C PRO A 438 1.81 21.18 0.13
N ILE A 439 2.04 20.69 1.33
CA ILE A 439 3.28 20.94 2.07
C ILE A 439 4.31 19.97 1.50
N VAL A 440 5.46 20.50 1.10
CA VAL A 440 6.54 19.68 0.55
C VAL A 440 7.83 20.00 1.28
N THR A 441 8.43 19.00 1.88
CA THR A 441 9.77 19.12 2.43
C THR A 441 10.80 18.71 1.38
N CYS A 442 11.92 19.42 1.30
CA CYS A 442 12.95 19.13 0.31
C CYS A 442 14.32 19.63 0.75
N GLN A 443 15.32 18.82 0.51
CA GLN A 443 16.71 19.22 0.65
C GLN A 443 17.45 19.03 -0.67
N TYR A 444 18.15 20.05 -1.15
CA TYR A 444 18.95 20.00 -2.35
C TYR A 444 20.41 20.32 -2.03
N LEU A 445 21.29 19.41 -2.44
CA LEU A 445 22.72 19.47 -2.18
C LEU A 445 23.47 19.40 -3.51
N VAL A 446 24.58 20.14 -3.60
CA VAL A 446 25.53 20.05 -4.70
C VAL A 446 26.89 19.66 -4.13
N TYR A 447 27.41 18.53 -4.56
CA TYR A 447 28.69 18.01 -4.15
C TYR A 447 29.74 18.16 -5.27
N ASP A 448 30.88 18.69 -4.90
CA ASP A 448 32.09 18.79 -5.75
C ASP A 448 33.12 17.78 -5.20
N ALA A 449 33.36 16.71 -5.94
CA ALA A 449 34.24 15.60 -5.50
C ALA A 449 35.70 15.99 -5.43
N TRP A 450 36.17 16.99 -6.22
CA TRP A 450 37.56 17.39 -6.23
C TRP A 450 37.94 18.29 -5.06
N SER A 451 37.05 19.17 -4.66
CA SER A 451 37.22 19.99 -3.45
C SER A 451 36.59 19.37 -2.20
N ARG A 452 35.83 18.32 -2.35
CA ARG A 452 35.00 17.70 -1.32
C ARG A 452 33.99 18.68 -0.68
N THR A 453 33.65 19.71 -1.43
CA THR A 453 32.74 20.75 -0.96
C THR A 453 31.29 20.34 -1.20
N LEU A 454 30.49 20.40 -0.15
CA LEU A 454 29.05 20.22 -0.17
C LEU A 454 28.40 21.59 0.02
N SER A 455 27.75 22.12 -1.01
CA SER A 455 26.85 23.26 -0.89
C SER A 455 25.41 22.78 -0.84
N PHE A 456 24.60 23.30 0.07
CA PHE A 456 23.24 22.83 0.25
C PHE A 456 22.28 23.90 0.75
N ALA A 457 20.99 23.68 0.51
CA ALA A 457 19.89 24.42 1.10
C ALA A 457 18.78 23.45 1.51
N ASN A 458 18.02 23.83 2.53
CA ASN A 458 16.99 23.00 3.13
C ASN A 458 15.64 23.73 3.16
N ALA A 459 14.59 23.06 2.74
CA ALA A 459 13.20 23.51 2.76
C ALA A 459 12.37 22.62 3.71
N GLY A 460 12.60 22.74 5.02
CA GLY A 460 11.82 22.03 6.05
C GLY A 460 12.06 20.52 6.14
N HIS A 461 13.10 19.99 5.51
CA HIS A 461 13.40 18.57 5.50
C HIS A 461 14.35 18.17 6.65
N ALA A 462 14.28 16.91 7.09
CA ALA A 462 15.14 16.39 8.15
C ALA A 462 16.63 16.52 7.81
N PRO A 463 17.50 16.93 8.75
CA PRO A 463 18.94 17.02 8.52
C PRO A 463 19.54 15.66 8.16
N PRO A 464 20.51 15.57 7.23
CA PRO A 464 21.23 14.34 6.94
C PRO A 464 22.09 13.91 8.13
N LEU A 465 22.34 12.61 8.24
CA LEU A 465 23.30 12.06 9.19
C LEU A 465 24.68 11.97 8.55
N LEU A 466 25.69 12.51 9.24
CA LEU A 466 27.10 12.44 8.86
C LEU A 466 27.77 11.27 9.61
N LEU A 467 28.30 10.34 8.84
CA LEU A 467 29.08 9.21 9.34
C LEU A 467 30.56 9.42 9.02
N VAL A 468 31.36 9.57 10.06
CA VAL A 468 32.82 9.82 9.94
C VAL A 468 33.52 9.33 11.19
N ASP A 469 34.71 8.72 11.06
CA ASP A 469 35.58 8.29 12.16
C ASP A 469 34.85 7.43 13.21
N GLY A 470 33.97 6.52 12.79
CA GLY A 470 33.20 5.65 13.70
C GLY A 470 32.09 6.36 14.47
N GLN A 471 31.73 7.59 14.09
CA GLN A 471 30.65 8.37 14.69
C GLN A 471 29.52 8.59 13.68
N CYS A 472 28.33 8.80 14.21
CA CYS A 472 27.17 9.23 13.45
C CYS A 472 26.51 10.41 14.16
N VAL A 473 26.43 11.54 13.49
CA VAL A 473 25.87 12.78 14.04
C VAL A 473 25.00 13.45 12.97
N GLU A 474 24.03 14.26 13.38
CA GLU A 474 23.32 15.09 12.42
C GLU A 474 24.25 16.13 11.81
N LEU A 475 24.10 16.37 10.52
CA LEU A 475 24.80 17.47 9.83
C LEU A 475 24.28 18.79 10.40
N ASP A 476 25.21 19.60 10.92
CA ASP A 476 24.87 20.90 11.47
C ASP A 476 24.35 21.85 10.37
N ILE A 477 23.05 22.17 10.45
CA ILE A 477 22.34 23.08 9.54
C ILE A 477 22.01 24.36 10.32
N GLU A 478 22.67 25.48 9.98
CA GLU A 478 22.48 26.76 10.68
C GLU A 478 21.08 27.32 10.50
N GLU A 479 20.49 27.17 9.31
CA GLU A 479 19.15 27.65 9.00
C GLU A 479 18.39 26.63 8.13
N VAL A 480 17.23 26.23 8.62
CA VAL A 480 16.24 25.42 7.88
C VAL A 480 15.17 26.36 7.37
N GLY A 481 14.97 26.39 6.05
CA GLY A 481 13.91 27.18 5.41
C GLY A 481 12.53 26.57 5.64
N GLN A 482 11.49 27.33 5.27
CA GLN A 482 10.11 26.82 5.32
C GLN A 482 9.90 25.73 4.25
N PRO A 483 9.02 24.76 4.47
CA PRO A 483 8.60 23.81 3.43
C PRO A 483 8.13 24.55 2.16
N LEU A 484 8.32 23.92 1.00
CA LEU A 484 7.87 24.47 -0.28
C LEU A 484 6.36 24.64 -0.29
N GLY A 485 5.87 25.70 -0.92
CA GLY A 485 4.45 26.00 -1.05
C GLY A 485 3.84 26.78 0.14
N VAL A 486 4.50 26.85 1.30
CA VAL A 486 3.95 27.39 2.56
C VAL A 486 4.33 28.86 2.80
N ARG A 487 5.18 29.46 1.97
CA ARG A 487 5.71 30.81 2.15
C ARG A 487 4.62 31.87 2.43
N ALA A 488 4.83 32.71 3.46
CA ALA A 488 3.95 33.80 3.79
C ALA A 488 3.82 34.83 2.65
N LYS A 489 2.62 35.39 2.45
CA LYS A 489 2.39 36.42 1.43
C LYS A 489 3.28 37.62 1.68
N GLY A 490 4.00 38.07 0.64
CA GLY A 490 4.87 39.25 0.68
C GLY A 490 6.33 38.96 1.03
N LEU A 491 6.71 37.72 1.40
CA LEU A 491 8.08 37.32 1.59
C LEU A 491 8.69 36.86 0.24
N HIS A 492 9.84 37.42 -0.14
CA HIS A 492 10.55 36.99 -1.34
C HIS A 492 11.23 35.64 -1.11
N ALA A 493 11.20 34.74 -2.10
CA ALA A 493 11.76 33.40 -2.00
C ALA A 493 13.26 33.39 -1.67
N ASP A 494 13.99 34.34 -2.19
CA ASP A 494 15.45 34.51 -1.99
C ASP A 494 15.82 34.79 -0.51
N LEU A 495 14.88 35.22 0.31
CA LEU A 495 15.07 35.46 1.74
C LEU A 495 14.70 34.24 2.62
N VAL A 496 14.12 33.19 2.02
CA VAL A 496 13.61 32.02 2.77
C VAL A 496 14.64 30.91 2.80
N TYR A 497 15.42 30.75 1.73
CA TYR A 497 16.40 29.66 1.60
C TYR A 497 17.81 30.24 1.59
N LYS A 498 18.67 29.68 2.46
CA LYS A 498 20.08 30.10 2.53
C LYS A 498 20.98 28.95 2.10
N GLU A 499 21.93 29.26 1.27
CA GLU A 499 23.01 28.35 0.91
C GLU A 499 23.99 28.22 2.07
N GLN A 500 24.31 27.00 2.40
CA GLN A 500 25.34 26.64 3.37
C GLN A 500 26.37 25.76 2.70
N THR A 501 27.60 25.83 3.17
CA THR A 501 28.72 25.07 2.58
C THR A 501 29.53 24.40 3.67
N ARG A 502 29.86 23.11 3.43
CA ARG A 502 30.71 22.29 4.31
C ARG A 502 31.72 21.54 3.47
N VAL A 503 32.91 21.33 4.01
CA VAL A 503 33.92 20.45 3.40
C VAL A 503 33.80 19.07 4.07
N LEU A 504 33.53 18.04 3.29
CA LEU A 504 33.43 16.69 3.81
C LEU A 504 34.83 16.08 3.99
N PRO A 505 35.11 15.44 5.14
CA PRO A 505 36.34 14.66 5.29
C PRO A 505 36.44 13.53 4.26
N PRO A 506 37.65 13.10 3.88
CA PRO A 506 37.83 11.93 3.02
C PRO A 506 37.17 10.69 3.60
N GLY A 507 36.37 10.00 2.81
CA GLY A 507 35.65 8.80 3.24
C GLY A 507 34.41 9.03 4.09
N ALA A 508 34.07 10.28 4.42
CA ALA A 508 32.82 10.59 5.11
C ALA A 508 31.60 10.17 4.30
N ALA A 509 30.60 9.63 4.97
CA ALA A 509 29.32 9.31 4.35
C ALA A 509 28.20 10.19 4.91
N LEU A 510 27.29 10.61 4.03
CA LEU A 510 26.03 11.26 4.37
C LEU A 510 24.90 10.28 4.15
N LEU A 511 24.01 10.18 5.11
CA LEU A 511 22.75 9.46 4.99
C LEU A 511 21.63 10.48 5.00
N LEU A 512 20.95 10.61 3.86
CA LEU A 512 19.74 11.41 3.70
C LEU A 512 18.55 10.45 3.83
N TYR A 513 17.47 10.89 4.46
CA TYR A 513 16.31 10.04 4.72
C TYR A 513 15.03 10.86 4.79
N THR A 514 13.90 10.21 4.50
CA THR A 514 12.57 10.74 4.75
C THR A 514 12.07 10.27 6.11
N ASP A 515 11.03 10.91 6.63
CA ASP A 515 10.51 10.68 7.97
C ASP A 515 10.05 9.23 8.23
N GLY A 516 9.61 8.49 7.20
CA GLY A 516 9.31 7.06 7.30
C GLY A 516 10.45 6.17 7.82
N LEU A 517 11.69 6.68 7.88
CA LEU A 517 12.79 5.98 8.56
C LEU A 517 12.67 6.05 10.08
N VAL A 518 12.22 7.17 10.61
CA VAL A 518 12.17 7.47 12.06
C VAL A 518 10.77 7.36 12.62
N ASP A 519 9.75 7.68 11.83
CA ASP A 519 8.34 7.57 12.21
C ASP A 519 7.87 6.11 12.05
N ARG A 520 7.72 5.42 13.18
CA ARG A 520 7.33 4.01 13.23
C ARG A 520 6.07 3.84 14.06
N ARG A 521 5.26 2.85 13.73
CA ARG A 521 4.10 2.51 14.57
C ARG A 521 4.52 2.11 15.97
N PRO A 522 3.73 2.47 16.99
CA PRO A 522 4.02 2.10 18.37
C PRO A 522 4.12 0.58 18.50
N ASN A 523 5.08 0.15 19.32
CA ASN A 523 5.23 -1.25 19.71
C ASN A 523 3.97 -1.74 20.44
N ARG A 524 3.82 -3.07 20.60
CA ARG A 524 2.69 -3.72 21.28
C ARG A 524 2.32 -3.14 22.66
N ASP A 525 3.23 -2.39 23.27
CA ASP A 525 3.04 -1.73 24.56
C ASP A 525 2.49 -0.29 24.46
N GLY A 526 2.23 0.22 23.25
CA GLY A 526 1.57 1.50 23.01
C GLY A 526 2.41 2.75 23.28
N GLN A 527 3.72 2.63 23.53
CA GLN A 527 4.63 3.77 23.67
C GLN A 527 5.29 4.09 22.33
N MET A 528 5.19 5.34 21.91
CA MET A 528 5.99 5.89 20.81
C MET A 528 7.27 6.50 21.40
N PRO A 529 8.48 6.09 20.92
CA PRO A 529 9.69 6.85 21.23
C PRO A 529 9.59 8.23 20.57
N SER A 530 10.21 9.25 21.13
CA SER A 530 10.35 10.54 20.46
C SER A 530 11.30 10.42 19.26
N ASP A 531 11.16 11.33 18.28
CA ASP A 531 12.04 11.37 17.12
C ASP A 531 13.51 11.44 17.54
N GLU A 532 13.82 12.19 18.58
CA GLU A 532 15.16 12.34 19.13
C GLU A 532 15.70 11.02 19.69
N GLU A 533 14.87 10.24 20.41
CA GLU A 533 15.23 8.91 20.89
C GLU A 533 15.45 7.93 19.74
N THR A 534 14.61 8.01 18.70
CA THR A 534 14.70 7.16 17.51
C THR A 534 15.98 7.46 16.72
N LEU A 535 16.29 8.75 16.52
CA LEU A 535 17.54 9.19 15.89
C LEU A 535 18.77 8.76 16.70
N GLY A 536 18.71 8.85 18.02
CA GLY A 536 19.77 8.36 18.90
C GLY A 536 20.06 6.88 18.70
N VAL A 537 19.02 6.04 18.65
CA VAL A 537 19.14 4.59 18.39
C VAL A 537 19.69 4.33 16.98
N LEU A 538 19.22 5.08 15.97
CA LEU A 538 19.68 4.98 14.59
C LEU A 538 21.18 5.31 14.52
N CYS A 539 21.61 6.43 15.07
CA CYS A 539 23.00 6.87 15.08
C CYS A 539 23.92 5.89 15.84
N GLU A 540 23.52 5.38 17.00
CA GLU A 540 24.31 4.37 17.73
C GLU A 540 24.56 3.10 16.90
N LYS A 541 23.55 2.66 16.15
CA LYS A 541 23.68 1.49 15.29
C LYS A 541 24.53 1.78 14.06
N LEU A 542 24.32 2.91 13.40
CA LEU A 542 25.01 3.30 12.18
C LEU A 542 26.49 3.63 12.40
N ALA A 543 26.86 4.13 13.57
CA ALA A 543 28.27 4.39 13.91
C ALA A 543 29.18 3.14 13.69
N LYS A 544 28.64 1.94 13.89
CA LYS A 544 29.34 0.66 13.68
C LYS A 544 29.63 0.37 12.19
N TYR A 545 28.94 1.07 11.29
CA TYR A 545 29.03 0.92 9.83
C TYR A 545 29.65 2.15 9.16
N ALA A 546 30.21 3.08 9.93
CA ALA A 546 30.76 4.32 9.39
C ALA A 546 31.78 4.10 8.27
N ASP A 547 32.61 3.06 8.37
CA ASP A 547 33.62 2.70 7.36
C ASP A 547 33.18 1.60 6.38
N ALA A 548 31.93 1.11 6.50
CA ALA A 548 31.41 0.03 5.63
C ALA A 548 31.03 0.58 4.24
N GLU A 549 30.93 -0.28 3.24
CA GLU A 549 30.43 0.07 1.90
C GLU A 549 29.02 0.69 2.00
N VAL A 550 28.71 1.65 1.12
CA VAL A 550 27.44 2.42 1.13
C VAL A 550 26.20 1.52 1.10
N GLU A 551 26.26 0.39 0.39
CA GLU A 551 25.18 -0.59 0.35
C GLU A 551 24.89 -1.18 1.74
N ARG A 552 25.95 -1.49 2.50
CA ARG A 552 25.82 -2.05 3.86
C ARG A 552 25.32 -1.00 4.85
N VAL A 553 25.71 0.27 4.67
CA VAL A 553 25.18 1.38 5.50
C VAL A 553 23.69 1.54 5.25
N ALA A 554 23.26 1.52 3.98
CA ALA A 554 21.85 1.64 3.61
C ALA A 554 21.02 0.47 4.15
N ASP A 555 21.52 -0.78 4.04
CA ASP A 555 20.86 -1.96 4.61
C ASP A 555 20.77 -1.88 6.14
N ALA A 556 21.84 -1.44 6.80
CA ALA A 556 21.87 -1.28 8.24
C ALA A 556 20.86 -0.21 8.71
N ALA A 557 20.72 0.90 7.98
CA ALA A 557 19.75 1.95 8.28
C ALA A 557 18.31 1.43 8.21
N THR A 558 17.98 0.63 7.19
CA THR A 558 16.64 0.07 7.00
C THR A 558 16.14 -0.72 8.21
N VAL A 559 17.04 -1.48 8.87
CA VAL A 559 16.69 -2.35 10.01
C VAL A 559 17.08 -1.75 11.36
N ALA A 560 17.64 -0.55 11.39
CA ALA A 560 18.13 0.07 12.62
C ALA A 560 16.99 0.44 13.58
N VAL A 561 15.89 0.96 13.06
CA VAL A 561 14.74 1.39 13.85
C VAL A 561 13.74 0.23 13.91
N PRO A 562 13.37 -0.26 15.13
CA PRO A 562 12.38 -1.32 15.26
C PRO A 562 10.97 -0.76 15.06
N GLY A 563 10.09 -1.56 14.48
CA GLY A 563 8.67 -1.23 14.25
C GLY A 563 8.25 -1.45 12.79
N GLU A 564 6.95 -1.39 12.54
CA GLU A 564 6.41 -1.46 11.18
C GLU A 564 6.55 -0.10 10.49
N ILE A 565 6.86 -0.12 9.20
CA ILE A 565 6.94 1.08 8.36
C ILE A 565 5.52 1.60 8.15
N ASP A 566 5.24 2.80 8.65
CA ASP A 566 3.91 3.43 8.57
C ASP A 566 3.80 4.39 7.40
N ASP A 567 4.90 5.01 6.97
CA ASP A 567 4.98 5.87 5.79
C ASP A 567 6.01 5.35 4.78
N ASP A 568 6.00 5.91 3.58
CA ASP A 568 7.05 5.66 2.61
C ASP A 568 8.41 5.99 3.21
N MET A 569 9.43 5.26 2.79
CA MET A 569 10.78 5.45 3.30
C MET A 569 11.77 5.51 2.15
N ALA A 570 12.41 6.64 1.98
CA ALA A 570 13.56 6.81 1.11
C ALA A 570 14.83 6.99 1.93
N ILE A 571 15.87 6.26 1.58
CA ILE A 571 17.22 6.36 2.17
C ILE A 571 18.21 6.52 1.03
N LEU A 572 19.03 7.56 1.10
CA LEU A 572 20.09 7.82 0.16
C LEU A 572 21.41 7.96 0.92
N VAL A 573 22.34 7.05 0.71
CA VAL A 573 23.67 7.09 1.30
C VAL A 573 24.66 7.52 0.24
N VAL A 574 25.43 8.56 0.52
CA VAL A 574 26.50 9.06 -0.35
C VAL A 574 27.81 9.12 0.43
N ARG A 575 28.89 8.59 -0.14
CA ARG A 575 30.22 8.57 0.48
C ARG A 575 31.23 9.27 -0.40
N SER A 576 31.96 10.21 0.18
CA SER A 576 33.08 10.89 -0.49
C SER A 576 34.25 9.91 -0.70
N SER A 577 34.99 10.09 -1.79
CA SER A 577 36.24 9.32 -2.03
C SER A 577 37.26 9.52 -0.91
N GLN A 578 37.97 8.47 -0.58
CA GLN A 578 39.12 8.53 0.32
C GLN A 578 40.38 9.05 -0.39
N ALA A 579 40.45 8.85 -1.71
CA ALA A 579 41.56 9.33 -2.53
C ALA A 579 41.30 10.75 -3.04
N ASP A 580 42.38 11.52 -3.16
CA ASP A 580 42.33 12.78 -3.85
C ASP A 580 42.14 12.56 -5.35
N LEU A 581 41.31 13.37 -5.97
CA LEU A 581 41.11 13.36 -7.42
C LEU A 581 42.10 14.34 -8.06
N ASP A 582 42.54 14.02 -9.28
CA ASP A 582 43.48 14.87 -10.04
C ASP A 582 42.80 16.20 -10.36
N VAL A 583 43.41 17.29 -9.89
CA VAL A 583 42.99 18.66 -10.16
C VAL A 583 44.23 19.55 -10.31
N GLU A 584 44.23 20.46 -11.29
CA GLU A 584 45.23 21.50 -11.48
C GLU A 584 44.50 22.82 -11.64
N GLU A 585 44.89 23.84 -10.86
CA GLU A 585 44.27 25.15 -10.87
C GLU A 585 45.30 26.24 -10.81
N ARG A 586 45.17 27.27 -11.68
CA ARG A 586 46.04 28.42 -11.70
C ARG A 586 45.33 29.68 -12.18
N THR A 587 45.60 30.79 -11.51
CA THR A 587 45.12 32.13 -11.90
C THR A 587 46.17 32.83 -12.74
N PHE A 588 45.72 33.47 -13.81
CA PHE A 588 46.52 34.16 -14.78
C PHE A 588 46.00 35.60 -15.00
N PRO A 589 46.86 36.60 -15.24
CA PRO A 589 46.42 37.88 -15.73
C PRO A 589 45.78 37.73 -17.12
N ALA A 590 44.70 38.48 -17.39
CA ALA A 590 43.96 38.38 -18.65
C ALA A 590 44.70 39.11 -19.80
N GLN A 591 45.87 38.60 -20.16
CA GLN A 591 46.77 39.15 -21.21
C GLN A 591 46.93 38.10 -22.34
N PRO A 592 47.13 38.54 -23.63
CA PRO A 592 47.23 37.64 -24.77
C PRO A 592 48.31 36.55 -24.64
N ILE A 593 49.44 36.87 -24.01
CA ILE A 593 50.56 35.94 -23.83
C ILE A 593 50.18 34.78 -22.90
N MET A 594 49.20 34.97 -21.98
CA MET A 594 48.76 33.96 -21.03
C MET A 594 47.94 32.86 -21.68
N VAL A 595 47.42 33.04 -22.89
CA VAL A 595 46.77 31.96 -23.66
C VAL A 595 47.74 30.80 -23.90
N GLY A 596 49.01 31.13 -24.27
CA GLY A 596 50.05 30.13 -24.47
C GLY A 596 50.46 29.44 -23.16
N GLU A 597 50.51 30.18 -22.05
CA GLU A 597 50.83 29.65 -20.72
C GLU A 597 49.71 28.73 -20.23
N ALA A 598 48.45 29.13 -20.38
CA ALA A 598 47.27 28.29 -20.03
C ALA A 598 47.23 26.98 -20.84
N ARG A 599 47.53 27.07 -22.15
CA ARG A 599 47.63 25.86 -23.01
C ARG A 599 48.77 24.95 -22.57
N ARG A 600 49.93 25.47 -22.19
CA ARG A 600 51.07 24.69 -21.70
C ARG A 600 50.74 23.99 -20.41
N MET A 601 50.16 24.71 -19.44
CA MET A 601 49.68 24.12 -18.20
C MET A 601 48.73 22.94 -18.46
N ALA A 602 47.77 23.13 -19.39
CA ALA A 602 46.80 22.08 -19.73
C ALA A 602 47.52 20.85 -20.35
N SER A 603 48.48 21.06 -21.26
CA SER A 603 49.25 19.96 -21.86
C SER A 603 50.04 19.20 -20.80
N GLU A 604 50.76 19.91 -19.93
CA GLU A 604 51.57 19.30 -18.86
C GLU A 604 50.67 18.47 -17.89
N ALA A 605 49.50 19.00 -17.54
CA ALA A 605 48.55 18.29 -16.69
C ALA A 605 47.99 17.04 -17.38
N PHE A 606 47.55 17.10 -18.63
CA PHE A 606 47.00 15.98 -19.37
C PHE A 606 48.05 14.89 -19.63
N ASP A 607 49.31 15.25 -19.87
CA ASP A 607 50.42 14.31 -19.99
C ASP A 607 50.70 13.61 -18.65
N ALA A 608 50.75 14.38 -17.55
CA ALA A 608 50.93 13.81 -16.20
C ALA A 608 49.80 12.82 -15.80
N TRP A 609 48.59 13.10 -16.23
CA TRP A 609 47.42 12.26 -15.97
C TRP A 609 47.26 11.12 -16.98
N ASN A 610 48.16 10.94 -17.94
CA ASN A 610 48.09 9.95 -19.01
C ASN A 610 46.76 10.02 -19.80
N VAL A 611 46.27 11.23 -20.10
CA VAL A 611 45.18 11.44 -21.04
C VAL A 611 45.66 11.05 -22.43
N PRO A 612 44.86 10.31 -23.23
CA PRO A 612 45.27 9.95 -24.60
C PRO A 612 45.63 11.20 -25.42
N GLU A 613 46.78 11.17 -26.13
CA GLU A 613 47.38 12.29 -26.84
C GLU A 613 46.36 13.06 -27.72
N GLU A 614 45.59 12.35 -28.55
CA GLU A 614 44.55 12.93 -29.39
C GLU A 614 43.50 13.74 -28.59
N ARG A 615 43.16 13.23 -27.38
CA ARG A 615 42.17 13.88 -26.50
C ARG A 615 42.78 15.08 -25.74
N GLY A 616 44.04 14.94 -25.32
CA GLY A 616 44.80 16.02 -24.70
C GLY A 616 45.02 17.21 -25.68
N GLU A 617 45.42 16.93 -26.93
CA GLU A 617 45.55 17.93 -27.97
C GLU A 617 44.22 18.67 -28.26
N LEU A 618 43.12 17.89 -28.36
CA LEU A 618 41.79 18.46 -28.53
C LEU A 618 41.38 19.34 -27.36
N ALA A 619 41.61 18.92 -26.13
CA ALA A 619 41.32 19.70 -24.93
C ALA A 619 42.16 20.98 -24.90
N CYS A 620 43.45 20.91 -25.22
CA CYS A 620 44.35 22.07 -25.31
C CYS A 620 43.91 23.08 -26.38
N LEU A 621 43.39 22.60 -27.51
CA LEU A 621 42.81 23.50 -28.53
C LEU A 621 41.62 24.27 -27.96
N LEU A 622 40.67 23.56 -27.31
CA LEU A 622 39.49 24.19 -26.74
C LEU A 622 39.83 25.12 -25.54
N VAL A 623 40.83 24.79 -24.72
CA VAL A 623 41.39 25.72 -23.71
C VAL A 623 41.82 27.01 -24.35
N SER A 624 42.58 26.94 -25.47
CA SER A 624 43.05 28.13 -26.17
C SER A 624 41.90 29.00 -26.66
N GLU A 625 40.83 28.40 -27.20
CA GLU A 625 39.66 29.14 -27.69
C GLU A 625 38.90 29.82 -26.55
N VAL A 626 38.63 29.10 -25.44
CA VAL A 626 37.89 29.66 -24.29
C VAL A 626 38.69 30.75 -23.60
N VAL A 627 40.00 30.55 -23.37
CA VAL A 627 40.88 31.57 -22.75
C VAL A 627 41.02 32.77 -23.65
N THR A 628 41.16 32.62 -24.97
CA THR A 628 41.18 33.73 -25.92
C THR A 628 39.93 34.57 -25.82
N ASN A 629 38.76 33.96 -25.70
CA ASN A 629 37.49 34.68 -25.51
C ASN A 629 37.52 35.53 -24.22
N VAL A 630 38.02 34.98 -23.12
CA VAL A 630 38.14 35.70 -21.85
C VAL A 630 39.06 36.94 -22.02
N VAL A 631 40.25 36.75 -22.60
CA VAL A 631 41.24 37.83 -22.81
C VAL A 631 40.67 38.91 -23.72
N LEU A 632 40.01 38.57 -24.82
CA LEU A 632 39.38 39.54 -25.73
C LEU A 632 38.28 40.35 -25.08
N HIS A 633 37.45 39.70 -24.28
CA HIS A 633 36.34 40.36 -23.57
C HIS A 633 36.82 41.18 -22.36
N ALA A 634 37.88 40.75 -21.68
CA ALA A 634 38.53 41.54 -20.63
C ALA A 634 39.03 42.87 -21.16
N ALA A 635 39.63 42.88 -22.36
CA ALA A 635 40.11 44.07 -23.03
C ALA A 635 38.99 45.01 -23.49
N SER A 636 37.84 44.48 -23.90
CA SER A 636 36.71 45.26 -24.44
C SER A 636 35.83 45.92 -23.36
N ALA A 637 35.92 45.53 -22.10
CA ALA A 637 35.12 46.09 -21.01
C ALA A 637 35.66 47.42 -20.44
N SER A 638 36.75 47.92 -20.96
CA SER A 638 37.37 49.17 -20.52
C SER A 638 36.80 50.46 -21.20
N VAL A 639 35.72 50.33 -22.00
CA VAL A 639 35.06 51.50 -22.60
C VAL A 639 33.59 51.49 -22.19
N PRO A 640 33.12 52.38 -21.31
CA PRO A 640 31.71 52.53 -21.03
C PRO A 640 31.03 53.14 -22.27
N ARG A 641 30.31 52.33 -23.04
CA ARG A 641 29.40 52.81 -24.10
C ARG A 641 28.18 53.42 -23.45
N ARG A 642 28.21 54.75 -23.27
CA ARG A 642 27.05 55.55 -22.94
C ARG A 642 26.24 55.76 -24.22
N GLU A 643 25.31 54.89 -24.56
CA GLU A 643 24.17 55.20 -25.42
C GLU A 643 23.03 55.65 -24.53
N LEU A 644 23.02 56.91 -24.17
CA LEU A 644 21.83 57.64 -23.75
C LEU A 644 21.28 58.34 -24.99
N THR A 645 20.34 57.70 -25.67
CA THR A 645 19.41 58.43 -26.54
C THR A 645 18.31 58.98 -25.64
N VAL A 646 18.47 60.26 -25.28
CA VAL A 646 17.38 61.07 -24.74
C VAL A 646 16.97 62.04 -25.83
N ASP A 647 15.82 61.76 -26.48
CA ASP A 647 15.12 62.74 -27.28
C ASP A 647 14.39 63.71 -26.33
N GLY A 648 14.91 64.94 -26.22
CA GLY A 648 14.24 66.07 -25.54
C GLY A 648 15.21 67.12 -25.07
N PRO A 649 14.92 68.40 -25.24
CA PRO A 649 15.84 69.51 -24.86
C PRO A 649 15.87 69.63 -23.33
N LEU A 650 17.11 69.61 -22.75
CA LEU A 650 17.42 69.93 -21.38
C LEU A 650 17.45 71.43 -21.16
N PRO A 651 16.90 71.98 -20.07
CA PRO A 651 17.17 73.38 -19.69
C PRO A 651 18.57 73.48 -19.06
N PHE A 652 19.33 74.46 -19.55
CA PHE A 652 20.59 74.93 -18.96
C PHE A 652 20.26 75.56 -17.60
N ASP A 653 20.94 75.13 -16.55
CA ASP A 653 21.45 76.04 -15.51
C ASP A 653 22.73 75.48 -14.90
N GLU A 654 23.60 76.38 -14.53
CA GLU A 654 24.98 76.16 -14.18
C GLU A 654 25.16 75.69 -12.76
N SER A 655 26.27 74.98 -12.53
CA SER A 655 26.83 74.57 -11.24
C SER A 655 26.35 73.25 -10.60
N TRP A 656 26.96 72.16 -11.04
CA TRP A 656 27.21 71.04 -10.19
C TRP A 656 28.70 70.70 -10.22
N ASP A 657 29.37 70.98 -9.11
CA ASP A 657 30.70 70.45 -8.79
C ASP A 657 30.51 68.89 -8.62
N VAL A 658 31.04 68.14 -9.56
CA VAL A 658 31.19 66.70 -9.46
C VAL A 658 32.41 66.46 -8.55
N PRO A 659 32.22 65.80 -7.38
CA PRO A 659 33.35 65.34 -6.58
C PRO A 659 34.22 64.42 -7.45
N GLY A 660 35.51 64.60 -7.42
CA GLY A 660 36.50 63.91 -8.23
C GLY A 660 36.34 62.41 -8.08
N PHE A 661 36.13 61.73 -9.22
CA PHE A 661 36.44 60.34 -9.32
C PHE A 661 37.96 60.21 -9.10
N GLU A 662 38.33 59.76 -7.89
CA GLU A 662 39.63 59.15 -7.67
C GLU A 662 39.72 57.99 -8.69
N ASP A 663 40.84 57.99 -9.45
CA ASP A 663 41.24 56.87 -10.30
C ASP A 663 41.28 55.61 -9.39
N GLU A 664 40.18 54.88 -9.30
CA GLU A 664 40.26 53.51 -8.87
C GLU A 664 41.17 52.78 -9.84
N VAL A 665 42.38 52.48 -9.36
CA VAL A 665 43.34 51.62 -10.03
C VAL A 665 42.53 50.33 -10.42
N LEU A 666 42.14 50.26 -11.69
CA LEU A 666 41.58 49.11 -12.32
C LEU A 666 42.59 47.97 -12.13
N GLY A 667 42.39 47.12 -11.11
CA GLY A 667 43.20 45.94 -10.89
C GLY A 667 43.31 45.14 -12.19
N GLU A 668 44.47 44.61 -12.48
CA GLU A 668 44.66 43.74 -13.66
C GLU A 668 43.59 42.64 -13.61
N LYS A 669 42.75 42.57 -14.65
CA LYS A 669 41.75 41.52 -14.75
C LYS A 669 42.45 40.19 -14.85
N GLU A 670 41.92 39.22 -14.11
CA GLU A 670 42.46 37.86 -14.01
C GLU A 670 41.44 36.85 -14.49
N PHE A 671 41.92 35.69 -14.90
CA PHE A 671 41.10 34.50 -15.10
C PHE A 671 41.76 33.32 -14.41
N THR A 672 40.93 32.35 -13.95
CA THR A 672 41.42 31.10 -13.37
C THR A 672 41.09 29.95 -14.30
N LEU A 673 42.09 29.15 -14.66
CA LEU A 673 41.97 27.90 -15.38
C LEU A 673 42.00 26.76 -14.36
N ARG A 674 40.94 25.94 -14.33
CA ARG A 674 40.86 24.74 -13.53
C ARG A 674 40.66 23.53 -14.43
N LEU A 675 41.51 22.53 -14.26
CA LEU A 675 41.50 21.25 -14.96
C LEU A 675 41.18 20.15 -13.97
N ARG A 676 40.35 19.21 -14.36
CA ARG A 676 39.95 18.09 -13.53
C ARG A 676 39.99 16.82 -14.35
N ARG A 677 40.45 15.70 -13.77
CA ARG A 677 40.41 14.38 -14.38
C ARG A 677 39.49 13.47 -13.58
N GLY A 678 38.58 12.81 -14.29
CA GLY A 678 37.80 11.69 -13.78
C GLY A 678 38.12 10.42 -14.56
N ASP A 679 37.35 9.35 -14.26
CA ASP A 679 37.55 8.04 -14.87
C ASP A 679 37.25 8.00 -16.36
N GLU A 680 36.24 8.77 -16.82
CA GLU A 680 35.74 8.72 -18.19
C GLU A 680 35.98 10.03 -18.99
N ALA A 681 36.32 11.11 -18.31
CA ALA A 681 36.48 12.42 -18.95
C ALA A 681 37.45 13.33 -18.21
N VAL A 682 37.91 14.36 -18.93
CA VAL A 682 38.52 15.55 -18.33
C VAL A 682 37.57 16.72 -18.43
N TRP A 683 37.52 17.54 -17.40
CA TRP A 683 36.74 18.77 -17.36
C TRP A 683 37.68 19.97 -17.29
N VAL A 684 37.35 20.98 -18.05
CA VAL A 684 38.05 22.24 -18.07
C VAL A 684 37.07 23.35 -17.70
N GLU A 685 37.44 24.19 -16.74
CA GLU A 685 36.68 25.38 -16.35
C GLU A 685 37.58 26.61 -16.45
N VAL A 686 37.06 27.66 -17.07
CA VAL A 686 37.73 28.97 -17.14
C VAL A 686 36.82 29.99 -16.45
N PHE A 687 37.28 30.51 -15.33
CA PHE A 687 36.60 31.55 -14.55
C PHE A 687 37.07 32.91 -14.96
N ASP A 688 36.16 33.84 -15.16
CA ASP A 688 36.46 35.23 -15.42
C ASP A 688 35.48 36.16 -14.69
N GLN A 689 35.84 37.44 -14.61
CA GLN A 689 35.10 38.48 -13.89
C GLN A 689 34.00 39.15 -14.72
N ASP A 690 33.73 38.69 -15.97
CA ASP A 690 32.69 39.27 -16.82
C ASP A 690 31.32 38.53 -16.54
N LEU A 691 30.34 39.30 -16.09
CA LEU A 691 28.98 38.78 -15.79
C LEU A 691 28.18 38.39 -17.04
N ARG A 692 28.63 38.76 -18.25
CA ARG A 692 27.92 38.44 -19.49
C ARG A 692 28.17 37.00 -19.89
N LEU A 693 27.12 36.19 -19.91
CA LEU A 693 27.21 34.79 -20.37
C LEU A 693 27.52 34.73 -21.87
N PRO A 694 28.39 33.82 -22.29
CA PRO A 694 28.74 33.66 -23.71
C PRO A 694 27.54 33.13 -24.51
N ARG A 695 27.44 33.57 -25.77
CA ARG A 695 26.42 33.09 -26.71
C ARG A 695 27.09 32.62 -27.98
N ILE A 696 26.68 31.46 -28.49
CA ILE A 696 27.09 31.02 -29.83
C ILE A 696 26.55 32.05 -30.85
N ARG A 697 27.41 32.64 -31.65
CA ARG A 697 27.02 33.44 -32.80
C ARG A 697 27.19 32.57 -34.04
N SER A 698 26.21 32.53 -34.94
CA SER A 698 26.42 32.02 -36.29
C SER A 698 27.36 32.96 -37.03
N ALA A 699 28.65 32.57 -37.10
CA ALA A 699 29.63 33.30 -37.88
C ALA A 699 29.29 33.16 -39.36
N GLY A 700 29.20 34.28 -40.08
CA GLY A 700 29.15 34.28 -41.54
C GLY A 700 30.49 33.77 -42.09
N GLU A 701 30.50 33.28 -43.34
CA GLU A 701 31.70 32.69 -43.98
C GLU A 701 32.95 33.61 -43.99
N ASN A 702 32.80 34.91 -43.72
CA ASN A 702 33.89 35.92 -43.77
C ASN A 702 34.25 36.51 -42.40
N ASP A 703 33.70 36.01 -41.29
CA ASP A 703 34.06 36.56 -39.95
C ASP A 703 35.28 35.81 -39.40
N GLU A 704 36.39 36.58 -39.21
CA GLU A 704 37.61 36.07 -38.58
C GLU A 704 37.48 35.87 -37.04
N GLY A 705 36.39 36.36 -36.42
CA GLY A 705 36.11 36.24 -34.98
C GLY A 705 34.80 35.52 -34.70
N GLY A 706 34.74 34.76 -33.60
CA GLY A 706 33.50 34.12 -33.10
C GLY A 706 33.38 32.62 -33.36
N ARG A 707 34.41 31.96 -33.89
CA ARG A 707 34.41 30.50 -34.12
C ARG A 707 34.75 29.66 -32.89
N GLY A 708 35.34 30.26 -31.84
CA GLY A 708 35.86 29.54 -30.68
C GLY A 708 34.77 28.72 -29.94
N LEU A 709 33.65 29.36 -29.60
CA LEU A 709 32.56 28.64 -28.92
C LEU A 709 31.85 27.65 -29.85
N TYR A 710 31.83 27.89 -31.15
CA TYR A 710 31.32 26.92 -32.12
C TYR A 710 32.20 25.65 -32.15
N LEU A 711 33.52 25.78 -32.07
CA LEU A 711 34.44 24.66 -31.96
C LEU A 711 34.22 23.90 -30.66
N VAL A 712 34.01 24.59 -29.54
CA VAL A 712 33.67 23.94 -28.26
C VAL A 712 32.37 23.15 -28.39
N ASP A 713 31.36 23.73 -29.02
CA ASP A 713 30.05 23.09 -29.21
C ASP A 713 30.15 21.81 -30.08
N GLN A 714 30.99 21.82 -31.10
CA GLN A 714 31.14 20.69 -32.04
C GLN A 714 32.04 19.57 -31.52
N LEU A 715 33.03 19.89 -30.66
CA LEU A 715 34.12 18.99 -30.31
C LEU A 715 34.08 18.51 -28.86
N ALA A 716 33.47 19.27 -27.97
CA ALA A 716 33.25 18.83 -26.60
C ALA A 716 32.09 17.83 -26.50
N ARG A 717 32.15 16.87 -25.59
CA ARG A 717 31.02 15.99 -25.27
C ARG A 717 29.86 16.79 -24.67
N ARG A 718 30.18 17.72 -23.78
CA ARG A 718 29.28 18.70 -23.15
C ARG A 718 30.04 19.98 -22.88
N TRP A 719 29.35 21.07 -22.91
CA TRP A 719 29.91 22.37 -22.51
C TRP A 719 28.79 23.27 -21.98
N GLY A 720 29.15 24.33 -21.29
CA GLY A 720 28.21 25.33 -20.78
C GLY A 720 28.90 26.51 -20.14
N SER A 721 28.08 27.40 -19.61
CA SER A 721 28.55 28.53 -18.80
C SER A 721 27.63 28.68 -17.59
N ARG A 722 28.23 29.12 -16.47
CA ARG A 722 27.49 29.38 -15.24
C ARG A 722 27.89 30.70 -14.62
N PRO A 723 26.97 31.43 -13.99
CA PRO A 723 27.34 32.60 -13.19
C PRO A 723 28.10 32.13 -11.93
N THR A 724 29.02 32.97 -11.48
CA THR A 724 29.74 32.84 -10.22
C THR A 724 29.52 34.09 -9.38
N ARG A 725 29.95 34.12 -8.12
CA ARG A 725 29.88 35.34 -7.27
C ARG A 725 30.66 36.52 -7.84
N GLU A 726 31.75 36.26 -8.55
CA GLU A 726 32.68 37.24 -9.05
C GLU A 726 32.64 37.43 -10.57
N GLY A 727 31.80 36.66 -11.29
CA GLY A 727 31.73 36.72 -12.74
C GLY A 727 31.01 35.51 -13.33
N LYS A 728 31.72 34.75 -14.20
CA LYS A 728 31.21 33.52 -14.80
C LYS A 728 32.29 32.45 -14.90
N ALA A 729 31.87 31.19 -15.05
CA ALA A 729 32.73 30.11 -15.50
C ALA A 729 32.21 29.55 -16.83
N VAL A 730 33.12 29.35 -17.77
CA VAL A 730 32.87 28.59 -19.00
C VAL A 730 33.56 27.25 -18.86
N TRP A 731 32.81 26.17 -19.08
CA TRP A 731 33.33 24.81 -18.89
C TRP A 731 33.05 23.92 -20.08
N PHE A 732 33.88 22.89 -20.28
CA PHE A 732 33.67 21.84 -21.26
C PHE A 732 34.20 20.48 -20.77
N GLU A 733 33.71 19.41 -21.36
CA GLU A 733 34.03 18.01 -21.04
C GLU A 733 34.56 17.30 -22.28
N ILE A 734 35.71 16.65 -22.17
CA ILE A 734 36.31 15.81 -23.22
C ILE A 734 36.38 14.36 -22.69
N PRO A 735 35.77 13.35 -23.38
CA PRO A 735 35.87 11.97 -22.97
C PRO A 735 37.32 11.44 -23.13
N THR A 736 37.83 10.73 -22.13
CA THR A 736 39.16 10.10 -22.15
C THR A 736 39.21 8.79 -22.90
N ARG A 737 38.05 8.16 -23.13
CA ARG A 737 37.93 6.87 -23.89
C ARG A 737 37.20 7.13 -25.21
N SER A 738 37.63 6.51 -26.30
CA SER A 738 36.85 6.41 -27.51
C SER A 738 35.64 5.50 -27.26
N ARG A 739 34.46 5.92 -27.69
CA ARG A 739 33.27 5.03 -27.68
C ARG A 739 33.43 3.88 -28.62
#